data_0fe7c168ec6d0a050841bbb5f690ef47
#
_entry.id   0fe7c168ec6d0a050841bbb5f690ef47
#
_cell.length_a   1.000
_cell.length_b   1.000
_cell.length_c   1.000
_cell.angle_alpha   90.00
_cell.angle_beta   90.00
_cell.angle_gamma   90.00
#
_symmetry.space_group_name_H-M   'P 1'
#
loop_
_entity.id
_entity.type
_entity.pdbx_description
1 polymer ?
#
loop_
_entity_poly.entity_id
_entity_poly.type
_entity_poly.pdbx_seq_one_letter_code
_entity_poly.pdbx_strand_id
1 'polypeptide(L)'
;MEPPFWNDPVVTERKPFQLRPNSTAYNVWHTPRKTTTVIIFLPLFSSSSLSMTLPDPTSASRFYQRWQDAAPERRANIAQLAQSSLARLDFAAALAAESAADAASPLPLGRAMRRLRNLLVTSLIRRDLSGAADLAEVVAAMTGFADFAVQTHLHAAMQEMVALHGMPIGNESNLEQQMIVLAMGKQGGFELNVSSDIDLIFVYPEDGDTAATAGQRPLSNHEFFARLGKKLIAALSEITEDGFTFRVDMALRPNGGSGPLAASLNMVEQYLIVQGREWERYAWVKARAITGSAADIAALDAIVRPFVFRRYLDFGVIDAIRKMHAQIRAEVNRQERLHPDRSNNVKLGRGGIREIEFLAQVFQLIRGGREPALRERSTRATLRVLAEKTLLAADVVDQLLASYTFLRNLEHRLQYLDDAQTHTLPANDADRLLVAQMMNLPDTSTLLAELETHRTFVASQFDAIFSDKSVNDQNAGEGDAGNECTDLDDAEAITARFVALGFSEPANAAHRVLATWQAPRLRSLPEASRIRLLALVNAALPLIRQCTQQDSNGSDLTTLGRLLDFFEAIARRSAYLSLLSEYPHTLRRVIQMMYASGWAAQFLTLHPILLDELLDDRIRNAAPDLAALACELQVQLDAAAGDTERQMDILREIHHAHLFHLLAQDLAGDLTVEILADHLSALADTIVAATLQAAWLTLATRHREIPKFAVIAYGRLGGKELGYVSDLDVVFLFDDDHPDAPALYAKLAQRFITWMTSHTSAGILFDIDIALRPDGASGMIVSSVAAFERYQTSSAWLWEHQALSRARFCAGDAAIGERFERIRYQILRTERADVAALKNSVLAMRKKMIDAHPNPTPLFDLKQDSGGMIDIEFMVQYLVLQHAARYEQLTINRGNIALLKMCGELDLIDAELATKVADAYRALRKLQHQLRLQGQDLARVVPSKAVAHVEHVKSLWKIIFDHAAP
;
A
#
# COMPACT_ATOMS: atom_id res chain seq x y z
N MET A 1 -39.94 21.07 -22.98
CA MET A 1 -40.68 21.57 -21.83
C MET A 1 -39.70 21.70 -20.71
N GLU A 2 -39.41 22.94 -20.39
CA GLU A 2 -38.43 23.38 -19.38
C GLU A 2 -38.96 23.28 -17.93
N PRO A 3 -38.08 23.55 -16.94
CA PRO A 3 -38.15 23.08 -15.53
C PRO A 3 -38.96 24.02 -14.60
N PRO A 4 -38.92 23.85 -13.30
CA PRO A 4 -38.44 24.97 -12.46
C PRO A 4 -37.61 24.54 -11.20
N PHE A 5 -36.51 25.30 -10.97
CA PHE A 5 -36.16 26.23 -9.88
C PHE A 5 -36.65 25.93 -8.44
N TRP A 6 -35.74 26.05 -7.48
CA TRP A 6 -35.73 26.91 -6.25
C TRP A 6 -34.49 26.56 -5.42
N ASN A 7 -33.50 27.43 -5.29
CA ASN A 7 -33.28 28.58 -4.39
C ASN A 7 -32.86 28.24 -2.97
N ASP A 8 -31.68 28.76 -2.63
CA ASP A 8 -31.03 29.04 -1.34
C ASP A 8 -31.86 30.01 -0.45
N PRO A 9 -31.36 30.50 0.69
CA PRO A 9 -30.38 30.04 1.69
C PRO A 9 -30.87 30.26 3.16
N VAL A 10 -30.14 29.69 4.15
CA VAL A 10 -30.14 30.32 5.51
C VAL A 10 -28.74 30.21 6.15
N VAL A 11 -28.18 31.38 6.33
CA VAL A 11 -27.02 31.66 7.16
C VAL A 11 -27.42 31.60 8.63
N THR A 12 -26.69 30.94 9.49
CA THR A 12 -26.66 31.25 10.93
C THR A 12 -25.23 31.19 11.47
N GLU A 13 -24.77 32.32 11.87
CA GLU A 13 -23.58 32.59 12.68
C GLU A 13 -23.59 31.79 14.00
N ARG A 14 -22.46 31.23 14.40
CA ARG A 14 -22.18 30.92 15.81
C ARG A 14 -20.82 31.45 16.22
N LYS A 15 -20.88 32.29 17.26
CA LYS A 15 -19.77 32.92 17.97
C LYS A 15 -18.90 31.89 18.71
N PRO A 16 -17.64 32.25 19.02
CA PRO A 16 -16.71 31.35 19.70
C PRO A 16 -16.94 31.32 21.22
N PHE A 17 -16.88 30.16 21.80
CA PHE A 17 -16.92 29.93 23.26
C PHE A 17 -15.51 30.01 23.83
N GLN A 18 -15.29 30.92 24.77
CA GLN A 18 -14.10 30.98 25.61
C GLN A 18 -14.26 30.01 26.79
N LEU A 19 -13.27 29.18 27.03
CA LEU A 19 -13.13 28.42 28.30
C LEU A 19 -11.92 28.94 29.06
N ARG A 20 -12.20 29.38 30.29
CA ARG A 20 -11.21 29.71 31.32
C ARG A 20 -10.71 28.44 32.03
N PRO A 21 -9.50 28.47 32.60
CA PRO A 21 -8.91 27.33 33.25
C PRO A 21 -9.32 27.20 34.70
N ASN A 22 -9.53 25.99 35.20
CA ASN A 22 -9.55 25.72 36.63
C ASN A 22 -8.45 24.71 36.97
N SER A 23 -7.68 25.12 37.94
CA SER A 23 -6.61 24.44 38.65
C SER A 23 -7.11 23.27 39.51
N THR A 24 -6.41 22.17 39.52
CA THR A 24 -6.10 21.45 40.76
C THR A 24 -4.87 20.56 40.60
N ALA A 25 -3.95 20.75 41.51
CA ALA A 25 -2.69 20.09 41.66
C ALA A 25 -2.82 18.64 42.14
N TYR A 26 -1.96 17.75 41.71
CA TYR A 26 -1.42 16.67 42.55
C TYR A 26 0.06 16.43 42.21
N ASN A 27 0.88 16.59 43.19
CA ASN A 27 2.28 16.24 43.31
C ASN A 27 2.50 14.74 43.10
N VAL A 28 3.67 14.30 42.51
CA VAL A 28 4.65 13.53 43.27
C VAL A 28 5.76 12.93 42.37
N TRP A 29 7.00 13.18 42.78
CA TRP A 29 8.29 12.47 42.62
C TRP A 29 9.19 12.77 41.42
N HIS A 30 10.25 13.51 41.80
CA HIS A 30 11.50 13.72 41.04
C HIS A 30 12.42 12.47 41.07
N THR A 31 13.05 12.21 39.94
CA THR A 31 14.45 11.76 39.88
C THR A 31 15.16 12.52 38.73
N PRO A 32 16.44 12.94 38.97
CA PRO A 32 17.09 13.89 38.08
C PRO A 32 17.78 13.21 36.90
N ARG A 33 17.44 13.54 35.68
CA ARG A 33 18.27 13.29 34.50
C ARG A 33 19.13 14.52 34.20
N LYS A 34 20.45 14.25 34.12
CA LYS A 34 21.49 15.22 33.75
C LYS A 34 21.16 15.87 32.40
N THR A 35 20.87 17.15 32.43
CA THR A 35 20.75 18.01 31.28
C THR A 35 22.13 18.57 30.94
N THR A 36 22.69 18.16 29.81
CA THR A 36 23.87 18.83 29.24
C THR A 36 23.36 20.07 28.53
N THR A 37 23.55 21.23 29.13
CA THR A 37 23.24 22.54 28.54
C THR A 37 24.26 22.84 27.46
N VAL A 38 23.87 22.76 26.20
CA VAL A 38 24.63 23.32 25.07
C VAL A 38 24.31 24.80 25.03
N ILE A 39 25.28 25.63 25.45
CA ILE A 39 25.20 27.08 25.34
C ILE A 39 25.49 27.41 23.86
N ILE A 40 24.44 27.80 23.15
CA ILE A 40 24.58 28.39 21.82
C ILE A 40 24.99 29.84 22.04
N PHE A 41 26.22 30.17 21.75
CA PHE A 41 26.70 31.55 21.63
C PHE A 41 26.12 32.16 20.37
N LEU A 42 25.09 32.99 20.50
CA LEU A 42 24.73 33.97 19.48
C LEU A 42 25.69 35.15 19.59
N PRO A 43 26.44 35.49 18.53
CA PRO A 43 27.22 36.70 18.55
C PRO A 43 26.27 37.91 18.40
N LEU A 44 26.19 38.71 19.45
CA LEU A 44 25.64 40.06 19.38
C LEU A 44 26.54 40.90 18.48
N PHE A 45 26.20 41.02 17.22
CA PHE A 45 26.81 42.05 16.37
C PHE A 45 26.18 43.40 16.70
N SER A 46 26.97 44.28 17.33
CA SER A 46 26.70 45.70 17.46
C SER A 46 26.61 46.30 16.05
N SER A 47 25.47 46.96 15.79
CA SER A 47 25.21 47.73 14.57
C SER A 47 26.15 48.94 14.51
N SER A 48 27.28 48.79 13.79
CA SER A 48 27.95 49.94 13.20
C SER A 48 27.54 49.99 11.73
N SER A 49 26.66 50.96 11.43
CA SER A 49 26.17 51.24 10.09
C SER A 49 27.28 51.79 9.21
N LEU A 50 27.96 50.91 8.50
CA LEU A 50 28.54 51.24 7.21
C LEU A 50 27.55 50.79 6.15
N SER A 51 26.72 51.73 5.65
CA SER A 51 25.86 51.50 4.48
C SER A 51 26.80 51.42 3.23
N MET A 52 27.37 50.24 3.03
CA MET A 52 27.72 49.82 1.67
C MET A 52 26.36 49.51 1.01
N THR A 53 25.89 50.40 0.15
CA THR A 53 24.85 50.08 -0.82
C THR A 53 25.40 48.95 -1.65
N LEU A 54 24.97 47.71 -1.35
CA LEU A 54 25.17 46.53 -2.23
C LEU A 54 24.68 46.97 -3.63
N PRO A 55 25.43 46.76 -4.69
CA PRO A 55 24.96 47.05 -6.04
C PRO A 55 23.65 46.30 -6.27
N ASP A 56 22.74 46.94 -6.99
CA ASP A 56 21.43 46.32 -7.32
C ASP A 56 21.69 44.86 -7.82
N PRO A 57 21.20 43.84 -7.11
CA PRO A 57 21.51 42.43 -7.45
C PRO A 57 21.14 42.07 -8.90
N THR A 58 20.20 42.81 -9.50
CA THR A 58 19.83 42.64 -10.91
C THR A 58 20.94 43.01 -11.87
N SER A 59 21.93 43.85 -11.45
CA SER A 59 23.07 44.20 -12.24
C SER A 59 24.01 43.00 -12.50
N ALA A 60 23.94 41.95 -11.72
CA ALA A 60 24.67 40.71 -11.88
C ALA A 60 24.16 39.84 -13.04
N SER A 61 22.92 39.99 -13.49
CA SER A 61 22.34 39.26 -14.61
C SER A 61 22.56 39.98 -15.95
N ARG A 62 23.47 39.45 -16.77
CA ARG A 62 23.74 39.99 -18.12
C ARG A 62 22.51 39.84 -19.01
N PHE A 63 21.72 38.78 -18.87
CA PHE A 63 20.47 38.61 -19.60
C PHE A 63 19.46 39.70 -19.25
N TYR A 64 19.23 39.97 -17.95
CA TYR A 64 18.34 41.05 -17.49
C TYR A 64 18.75 42.41 -18.05
N GLN A 65 20.06 42.75 -17.97
CA GLN A 65 20.56 44.02 -18.44
C GLN A 65 20.35 44.15 -19.97
N ARG A 66 20.78 43.15 -20.76
CA ARG A 66 20.61 43.19 -22.22
C ARG A 66 19.16 43.39 -22.63
N TRP A 67 18.23 42.70 -21.94
CA TRP A 67 16.83 42.77 -22.33
C TRP A 67 16.16 44.08 -21.92
N GLN A 68 16.44 44.62 -20.74
CA GLN A 68 15.85 45.91 -20.30
C GLN A 68 16.39 47.11 -21.10
N ASP A 69 17.66 47.05 -21.49
CA ASP A 69 18.30 48.18 -22.19
C ASP A 69 18.03 48.20 -23.70
N ALA A 70 17.47 47.09 -24.25
CA ALA A 70 17.14 47.03 -25.66
C ALA A 70 15.98 47.94 -26.08
N ALA A 71 15.11 48.34 -25.14
CA ALA A 71 14.04 49.30 -25.40
C ALA A 71 13.59 49.99 -24.08
N PRO A 72 13.38 51.33 -24.10
CA PRO A 72 13.04 52.12 -22.89
C PRO A 72 11.77 51.64 -22.16
N GLU A 73 10.74 51.21 -22.91
CA GLU A 73 9.46 50.72 -22.38
C GLU A 73 9.61 49.43 -21.58
N ARG A 74 10.58 48.57 -21.93
CA ARG A 74 10.81 47.30 -21.24
C ARG A 74 11.12 47.47 -19.77
N ARG A 75 11.90 48.49 -19.39
CA ARG A 75 12.22 48.80 -18.01
C ARG A 75 10.96 49.16 -17.20
N ALA A 76 10.05 49.93 -17.80
CA ALA A 76 8.79 50.28 -17.18
C ALA A 76 7.87 49.05 -17.03
N ASN A 77 7.76 48.23 -18.06
CA ASN A 77 6.96 47.00 -18.06
C ASN A 77 7.44 46.01 -17.02
N ILE A 78 8.76 45.78 -16.90
CA ILE A 78 9.36 44.96 -15.83
C ILE A 78 9.00 45.53 -14.45
N ALA A 79 9.16 46.86 -14.26
CA ALA A 79 8.89 47.48 -12.98
C ALA A 79 7.42 47.38 -12.59
N GLN A 80 6.50 47.48 -13.55
CA GLN A 80 5.07 47.34 -13.34
C GLN A 80 4.71 45.90 -12.99
N LEU A 81 5.14 44.92 -13.82
CA LEU A 81 4.81 43.49 -13.62
C LEU A 81 5.40 42.93 -12.32
N ALA A 82 6.59 43.41 -11.91
CA ALA A 82 7.26 42.98 -10.69
C ALA A 82 6.61 43.54 -9.39
N GLN A 83 5.56 44.36 -9.43
CA GLN A 83 4.90 44.88 -8.23
C GLN A 83 4.04 43.83 -7.51
N SER A 84 3.53 42.83 -8.22
CA SER A 84 2.68 41.79 -7.66
C SER A 84 3.28 40.39 -7.85
N SER A 85 2.76 39.41 -7.11
CA SER A 85 3.20 38.01 -7.30
C SER A 85 2.84 37.50 -8.70
N LEU A 86 3.81 36.84 -9.35
CA LEU A 86 3.68 36.32 -10.69
C LEU A 86 3.12 34.88 -10.75
N ALA A 87 3.01 34.20 -9.61
CA ALA A 87 2.47 32.86 -9.53
C ALA A 87 0.97 32.77 -9.93
N ARG A 88 0.26 33.92 -9.91
CA ARG A 88 -1.17 34.01 -10.28
C ARG A 88 -1.40 34.98 -11.43
N LEU A 89 -0.40 35.21 -12.27
CA LEU A 89 -0.51 36.09 -13.43
C LEU A 89 -1.57 35.51 -14.42
N ASP A 90 -2.45 36.38 -14.92
CA ASP A 90 -3.32 36.06 -16.04
C ASP A 90 -2.49 36.10 -17.33
N PHE A 91 -1.96 34.94 -17.73
CA PHE A 91 -1.13 34.82 -18.93
C PHE A 91 -1.90 35.15 -20.23
N ALA A 92 -3.21 34.94 -20.28
CA ALA A 92 -4.02 35.23 -21.46
C ALA A 92 -4.15 36.75 -21.65
N ALA A 93 -4.44 37.50 -20.56
CA ALA A 93 -4.48 38.95 -20.60
C ALA A 93 -3.08 39.55 -20.90
N ALA A 94 -2.03 38.99 -20.31
CA ALA A 94 -0.65 39.44 -20.57
C ALA A 94 -0.21 39.18 -22.02
N LEU A 95 -0.56 38.03 -22.60
CA LEU A 95 -0.30 37.72 -24.01
C LEU A 95 -1.08 38.66 -24.97
N ALA A 96 -2.34 38.96 -24.65
CA ALA A 96 -3.15 39.90 -25.40
C ALA A 96 -2.52 41.33 -25.39
N ALA A 97 -2.02 41.78 -24.24
CA ALA A 97 -1.30 43.03 -24.10
C ALA A 97 -0.02 43.06 -24.95
N GLU A 98 0.82 42.00 -24.90
CA GLU A 98 2.00 41.91 -25.74
C GLU A 98 1.67 41.84 -27.23
N SER A 99 0.58 41.17 -27.65
CA SER A 99 0.14 41.10 -29.02
C SER A 99 -0.31 42.46 -29.56
N ALA A 100 -0.95 43.29 -28.71
CA ALA A 100 -1.43 44.63 -29.04
C ALA A 100 -0.37 45.71 -28.91
N ALA A 101 0.87 45.42 -28.45
CA ALA A 101 1.92 46.40 -28.21
C ALA A 101 2.38 47.17 -29.46
N ASP A 102 2.12 46.64 -30.66
CA ASP A 102 2.24 47.37 -31.94
C ASP A 102 0.85 47.79 -32.42
N ALA A 103 0.53 49.05 -32.24
CA ALA A 103 -0.79 49.60 -32.59
C ALA A 103 -1.10 49.52 -34.13
N ALA A 104 -0.08 49.37 -34.97
CA ALA A 104 -0.25 49.31 -36.43
C ALA A 104 -0.53 47.91 -36.94
N SER A 105 -0.06 46.85 -36.29
CA SER A 105 -0.28 45.44 -36.65
C SER A 105 -0.06 44.55 -35.43
N PRO A 106 -1.08 43.75 -34.98
CA PRO A 106 -0.89 42.81 -33.87
C PRO A 106 0.24 41.83 -34.15
N LEU A 107 1.08 41.57 -33.13
CA LEU A 107 2.19 40.65 -33.25
C LEU A 107 1.67 39.21 -33.48
N PRO A 108 2.31 38.44 -34.35
CA PRO A 108 2.02 37.02 -34.48
C PRO A 108 2.18 36.29 -33.16
N LEU A 109 1.32 35.27 -32.91
CA LEU A 109 1.28 34.51 -31.62
C LEU A 109 2.66 34.10 -31.11
N GLY A 110 3.49 33.49 -31.98
CA GLY A 110 4.81 33.01 -31.60
C GLY A 110 5.75 34.15 -31.13
N ARG A 111 5.65 35.32 -31.76
CA ARG A 111 6.44 36.49 -31.40
C ARG A 111 5.98 37.11 -30.08
N ALA A 112 4.67 37.29 -29.92
CA ALA A 112 4.08 37.78 -28.67
C ALA A 112 4.41 36.87 -27.50
N MET A 113 4.36 35.52 -27.67
CA MET A 113 4.69 34.55 -26.64
C MET A 113 6.15 34.62 -26.19
N ARG A 114 7.10 34.75 -27.12
CA ARG A 114 8.54 34.92 -26.83
C ARG A 114 8.82 36.21 -26.04
N ARG A 115 8.19 37.31 -26.42
CA ARG A 115 8.30 38.57 -25.69
C ARG A 115 7.71 38.50 -24.30
N LEU A 116 6.54 37.87 -24.15
CA LEU A 116 5.91 37.63 -22.84
C LEU A 116 6.83 36.75 -21.96
N ARG A 117 7.45 35.70 -22.52
CA ARG A 117 8.43 34.91 -21.77
C ARG A 117 9.57 35.76 -21.24
N ASN A 118 10.17 36.62 -22.09
CA ASN A 118 11.29 37.42 -21.66
C ASN A 118 10.88 38.48 -20.60
N LEU A 119 9.70 39.08 -20.73
CA LEU A 119 9.13 39.98 -19.74
C LEU A 119 8.88 39.27 -18.40
N LEU A 120 8.30 38.04 -18.43
CA LEU A 120 8.07 37.24 -17.23
C LEU A 120 9.38 36.89 -16.54
N VAL A 121 10.35 36.33 -17.28
CA VAL A 121 11.65 35.92 -16.74
C VAL A 121 12.40 37.09 -16.10
N THR A 122 12.48 38.25 -16.77
CA THR A 122 13.15 39.42 -16.21
C THR A 122 12.41 40.00 -14.98
N SER A 123 11.09 39.94 -14.95
CA SER A 123 10.29 40.33 -13.79
C SER A 123 10.52 39.38 -12.62
N LEU A 124 10.61 38.04 -12.86
CA LEU A 124 10.96 37.04 -11.84
C LEU A 124 12.37 37.26 -11.30
N ILE A 125 13.38 37.48 -12.18
CA ILE A 125 14.75 37.78 -11.75
C ILE A 125 14.76 38.97 -10.79
N ARG A 126 14.06 40.05 -11.14
CA ARG A 126 13.96 41.24 -10.28
C ARG A 126 13.34 40.95 -8.93
N ARG A 127 12.21 40.23 -8.90
CA ARG A 127 11.51 39.86 -7.67
C ARG A 127 12.29 38.93 -6.77
N ASP A 128 12.89 37.89 -7.36
CA ASP A 128 13.68 36.87 -6.66
C ASP A 128 14.96 37.46 -6.06
N LEU A 129 15.71 38.25 -6.85
CA LEU A 129 16.95 38.87 -6.35
C LEU A 129 16.70 40.02 -5.32
N SER A 130 15.54 40.65 -5.36
CA SER A 130 15.13 41.63 -4.33
C SER A 130 14.53 40.97 -3.08
N GLY A 131 14.35 39.66 -3.04
CA GLY A 131 13.71 38.92 -1.94
C GLY A 131 12.18 39.06 -1.90
N ALA A 132 11.56 39.70 -2.94
CA ALA A 132 10.10 39.82 -3.05
C ALA A 132 9.40 38.54 -3.53
N ALA A 133 10.14 37.62 -4.13
CA ALA A 133 9.67 36.27 -4.50
C ALA A 133 10.56 35.20 -3.83
N ASP A 134 9.96 34.09 -3.46
CA ASP A 134 10.65 32.88 -3.01
C ASP A 134 10.75 31.85 -4.14
N LEU A 135 11.45 30.75 -3.88
CA LEU A 135 11.55 29.62 -4.81
C LEU A 135 10.15 29.10 -5.26
N ALA A 136 9.16 29.11 -4.37
CA ALA A 136 7.83 28.60 -4.71
C ALA A 136 7.14 29.48 -5.74
N GLU A 137 7.24 30.80 -5.62
CA GLU A 137 6.69 31.74 -6.61
C GLU A 137 7.36 31.56 -7.97
N VAL A 138 8.69 31.49 -8.01
CA VAL A 138 9.44 31.38 -9.27
C VAL A 138 9.07 30.11 -10.05
N VAL A 139 9.06 28.95 -9.36
CA VAL A 139 8.75 27.69 -10.05
C VAL A 139 7.27 27.58 -10.43
N ALA A 140 6.36 28.14 -9.62
CA ALA A 140 4.93 28.18 -9.95
C ALA A 140 4.65 29.05 -11.17
N ALA A 141 5.22 30.25 -11.23
CA ALA A 141 5.06 31.15 -12.37
C ALA A 141 5.62 30.54 -13.67
N MET A 142 6.82 29.95 -13.63
CA MET A 142 7.42 29.33 -14.79
C MET A 142 6.67 28.07 -15.26
N THR A 143 6.21 27.23 -14.32
CA THR A 143 5.41 26.05 -14.68
C THR A 143 4.06 26.46 -15.28
N GLY A 144 3.37 27.42 -14.66
CA GLY A 144 2.09 27.93 -15.17
C GLY A 144 2.23 28.55 -16.56
N PHE A 145 3.31 29.30 -16.80
CA PHE A 145 3.59 29.86 -18.12
C PHE A 145 3.91 28.76 -19.17
N ALA A 146 4.65 27.73 -18.79
CA ALA A 146 4.94 26.61 -19.70
C ALA A 146 3.66 25.86 -20.09
N ASP A 147 2.79 25.57 -19.12
CA ASP A 147 1.49 24.95 -19.37
C ASP A 147 0.65 25.82 -20.30
N PHE A 148 0.55 27.11 -20.03
CA PHE A 148 -0.18 28.07 -20.87
C PHE A 148 0.36 28.15 -22.30
N ALA A 149 1.69 28.22 -22.46
CA ALA A 149 2.32 28.29 -23.77
C ALA A 149 2.06 27.02 -24.60
N VAL A 150 2.17 25.83 -23.98
CA VAL A 150 1.86 24.55 -24.63
C VAL A 150 0.38 24.51 -25.05
N GLN A 151 -0.55 24.83 -24.15
CA GLN A 151 -1.99 24.82 -24.46
C GLN A 151 -2.34 25.77 -25.58
N THR A 152 -1.82 27.00 -25.55
CA THR A 152 -2.13 28.04 -26.54
C THR A 152 -1.59 27.69 -27.93
N HIS A 153 -0.33 27.23 -28.02
CA HIS A 153 0.25 26.83 -29.30
C HIS A 153 -0.37 25.54 -29.82
N LEU A 154 -0.73 24.57 -28.98
CA LEU A 154 -1.42 23.36 -29.38
C LEU A 154 -2.77 23.67 -29.96
N HIS A 155 -3.55 24.56 -29.32
CA HIS A 155 -4.87 24.98 -29.82
C HIS A 155 -4.77 25.62 -31.19
N ALA A 156 -3.86 26.57 -31.39
CA ALA A 156 -3.64 27.22 -32.69
C ALA A 156 -3.21 26.22 -33.76
N ALA A 157 -2.26 25.33 -33.47
CA ALA A 157 -1.81 24.32 -34.42
C ALA A 157 -2.89 23.28 -34.73
N MET A 158 -3.75 22.90 -33.76
CA MET A 158 -4.90 22.01 -33.98
C MET A 158 -5.92 22.63 -34.94
N GLN A 159 -6.25 23.91 -34.76
CA GLN A 159 -7.15 24.62 -35.68
C GLN A 159 -6.63 24.60 -37.14
N GLU A 160 -5.33 24.88 -37.34
CA GLU A 160 -4.70 24.81 -38.66
C GLU A 160 -4.75 23.39 -39.26
N MET A 161 -4.45 22.37 -38.43
CA MET A 161 -4.41 20.98 -38.91
C MET A 161 -5.82 20.49 -39.26
N VAL A 162 -6.83 20.80 -38.45
CA VAL A 162 -8.24 20.45 -38.73
C VAL A 162 -8.74 21.15 -40.00
N ALA A 163 -8.37 22.41 -40.22
CA ALA A 163 -8.74 23.12 -41.46
C ALA A 163 -8.16 22.46 -42.72
N LEU A 164 -6.96 21.85 -42.62
CA LEU A 164 -6.28 21.21 -43.74
C LEU A 164 -6.66 19.74 -43.96
N HIS A 165 -6.94 19.00 -42.90
CA HIS A 165 -7.05 17.54 -42.93
C HIS A 165 -8.36 16.97 -42.38
N GLY A 166 -9.25 17.81 -41.82
CA GLY A 166 -10.44 17.36 -41.06
C GLY A 166 -10.14 16.99 -39.62
N MET A 167 -11.17 16.78 -38.81
CA MET A 167 -11.11 16.41 -37.43
C MET A 167 -10.69 14.92 -37.29
N PRO A 168 -9.70 14.59 -36.48
CA PRO A 168 -9.37 13.19 -36.21
C PRO A 168 -10.47 12.50 -35.38
N ILE A 169 -10.90 11.32 -35.84
CA ILE A 169 -11.99 10.52 -35.26
C ILE A 169 -11.44 9.17 -34.85
N GLY A 170 -11.88 8.68 -33.69
CA GLY A 170 -11.51 7.34 -33.18
C GLY A 170 -12.30 6.24 -33.91
N ASN A 171 -11.65 5.11 -34.19
CA ASN A 171 -12.28 3.99 -34.91
C ASN A 171 -13.29 3.22 -34.04
N GLU A 172 -13.09 3.18 -32.70
CA GLU A 172 -13.94 2.43 -31.78
C GLU A 172 -15.05 3.31 -31.23
N SER A 173 -14.71 4.50 -30.73
CA SER A 173 -15.65 5.42 -30.12
C SER A 173 -16.46 6.24 -31.10
N ASN A 174 -15.97 6.44 -32.32
CA ASN A 174 -16.47 7.43 -33.31
C ASN A 174 -16.51 8.87 -32.77
N LEU A 175 -15.68 9.18 -31.75
CA LEU A 175 -15.58 10.51 -31.15
C LEU A 175 -14.37 11.28 -31.72
N GLU A 176 -14.48 12.62 -31.63
CA GLU A 176 -13.37 13.53 -31.92
C GLU A 176 -12.18 13.27 -30.99
N GLN A 177 -10.98 13.19 -31.55
CA GLN A 177 -9.75 12.89 -30.80
C GLN A 177 -8.96 14.17 -30.51
N GLN A 178 -8.41 14.29 -29.31
CA GLN A 178 -7.56 15.39 -28.92
C GLN A 178 -6.19 14.87 -28.46
N MET A 179 -5.14 15.67 -28.68
CA MET A 179 -3.81 15.34 -28.17
C MET A 179 -3.72 15.57 -26.66
N ILE A 180 -3.31 14.55 -25.93
CA ILE A 180 -2.88 14.63 -24.54
C ILE A 180 -1.38 14.96 -24.56
N VAL A 181 -1.00 16.11 -24.01
CA VAL A 181 0.40 16.48 -23.80
C VAL A 181 0.74 16.21 -22.35
N LEU A 182 1.72 15.36 -22.11
CA LEU A 182 2.24 15.08 -20.80
C LEU A 182 3.47 15.94 -20.53
N ALA A 183 3.48 16.67 -19.44
CA ALA A 183 4.66 17.30 -18.86
C ALA A 183 5.37 16.29 -17.97
N MET A 184 6.66 16.12 -18.22
CA MET A 184 7.55 15.24 -17.45
C MET A 184 8.53 16.07 -16.60
N GLY A 185 9.38 15.43 -15.86
CA GLY A 185 10.48 16.05 -15.14
C GLY A 185 10.06 17.21 -14.23
N LYS A 186 10.75 18.34 -14.31
CA LYS A 186 10.50 19.51 -13.47
C LYS A 186 9.14 20.18 -13.74
N GLN A 187 8.70 20.24 -15.01
CA GLN A 187 7.39 20.80 -15.36
C GLN A 187 6.26 19.92 -14.81
N GLY A 188 6.36 18.60 -14.96
CA GLY A 188 5.39 17.66 -14.40
C GLY A 188 5.28 17.76 -12.88
N GLY A 189 6.41 17.97 -12.19
CA GLY A 189 6.52 18.14 -10.74
C GLY A 189 6.15 19.52 -10.19
N PHE A 190 5.70 20.47 -11.01
CA PHE A 190 5.47 21.87 -10.66
C PHE A 190 6.71 22.59 -10.14
N GLU A 191 7.89 22.21 -10.66
CA GLU A 191 9.19 22.67 -10.17
C GLU A 191 10.08 23.24 -11.31
N LEU A 192 9.47 23.82 -12.38
CA LEU A 192 10.21 24.26 -13.56
C LEU A 192 11.10 25.46 -13.23
N ASN A 193 12.36 25.41 -13.68
CA ASN A 193 13.28 26.54 -13.56
C ASN A 193 13.05 27.58 -14.66
N VAL A 194 13.67 28.74 -14.49
CA VAL A 194 13.56 29.87 -15.42
C VAL A 194 14.11 29.52 -16.80
N SER A 195 15.22 28.82 -16.89
CA SER A 195 15.87 28.44 -18.16
C SER A 195 16.06 26.92 -18.31
N SER A 196 15.05 26.14 -17.87
CA SER A 196 14.99 24.72 -18.18
C SER A 196 14.39 24.48 -19.56
N ASP A 197 14.73 23.30 -20.13
CA ASP A 197 13.91 22.63 -21.12
C ASP A 197 12.62 22.11 -20.49
N ILE A 198 11.65 21.84 -21.34
CA ILE A 198 10.41 21.14 -20.99
C ILE A 198 10.44 19.75 -21.62
N ASP A 199 10.32 18.73 -20.77
CA ASP A 199 10.25 17.33 -21.19
C ASP A 199 8.78 17.01 -21.51
N LEU A 200 8.45 16.62 -22.75
CA LEU A 200 7.09 16.35 -23.19
C LEU A 200 6.91 14.93 -23.75
N ILE A 201 5.72 14.36 -23.57
CA ILE A 201 5.27 13.16 -24.27
C ILE A 201 3.91 13.45 -24.89
N PHE A 202 3.70 13.05 -26.16
CA PHE A 202 2.45 13.22 -26.88
C PHE A 202 1.70 11.90 -26.97
N VAL A 203 0.44 11.92 -26.52
CA VAL A 203 -0.45 10.75 -26.52
C VAL A 203 -1.78 11.17 -27.18
N TYR A 204 -2.47 10.24 -27.81
CA TYR A 204 -3.83 10.42 -28.32
C TYR A 204 -4.68 9.20 -27.96
N PRO A 205 -6.03 9.36 -27.79
CA PRO A 205 -6.86 8.28 -27.25
C PRO A 205 -6.92 7.04 -28.14
N GLU A 206 -7.27 7.18 -29.44
CA GLU A 206 -7.55 6.05 -30.32
C GLU A 206 -6.93 6.21 -31.71
N ASP A 207 -6.55 5.09 -32.31
CA ASP A 207 -6.26 5.04 -33.74
C ASP A 207 -7.54 5.29 -34.58
N GLY A 208 -7.39 5.81 -35.77
CA GLY A 208 -8.48 6.17 -36.67
C GLY A 208 -8.01 7.07 -37.79
N ASP A 209 -8.94 7.71 -38.43
CA ASP A 209 -8.70 8.58 -39.58
C ASP A 209 -9.40 9.93 -39.42
N THR A 210 -8.89 10.98 -40.10
CA THR A 210 -9.53 12.28 -40.07
C THR A 210 -10.81 12.31 -40.91
N ALA A 211 -11.87 12.95 -40.40
CA ALA A 211 -13.13 13.22 -41.14
C ALA A 211 -12.94 14.35 -42.15
N ALA A 212 -12.21 14.04 -43.24
CA ALA A 212 -11.89 15.01 -44.28
C ALA A 212 -13.10 15.30 -45.16
N THR A 213 -13.33 16.58 -45.43
CA THR A 213 -14.37 17.04 -46.40
C THR A 213 -13.78 17.29 -47.79
N ALA A 214 -14.64 17.60 -48.76
CA ALA A 214 -14.19 17.88 -50.12
C ALA A 214 -13.14 19.02 -50.14
N GLY A 215 -11.97 18.73 -50.69
CA GLY A 215 -10.83 19.65 -50.74
C GLY A 215 -9.79 19.48 -49.61
N GLN A 216 -10.08 18.69 -48.60
CA GLN A 216 -9.13 18.32 -47.54
C GLN A 216 -8.39 17.02 -47.88
N ARG A 217 -7.19 16.85 -47.36
CA ARG A 217 -6.38 15.61 -47.50
C ARG A 217 -6.51 14.76 -46.26
N PRO A 218 -7.16 13.59 -46.29
CA PRO A 218 -7.31 12.72 -45.14
C PRO A 218 -5.94 12.20 -44.66
N LEU A 219 -5.83 11.99 -43.34
CA LEU A 219 -4.66 11.42 -42.66
C LEU A 219 -5.14 10.40 -41.64
N SER A 220 -4.29 9.39 -41.31
CA SER A 220 -4.49 8.58 -40.09
C SER A 220 -4.30 9.45 -38.85
N ASN A 221 -4.94 9.09 -37.74
CA ASN A 221 -4.76 9.77 -36.44
C ASN A 221 -3.27 9.79 -36.05
N HIS A 222 -2.56 8.70 -36.28
CA HIS A 222 -1.11 8.61 -36.01
C HIS A 222 -0.32 9.68 -36.79
N GLU A 223 -0.57 9.81 -38.07
CA GLU A 223 0.12 10.82 -38.92
C GLU A 223 -0.30 12.25 -38.57
N PHE A 224 -1.61 12.44 -38.31
CA PHE A 224 -2.15 13.74 -37.91
C PHE A 224 -1.47 14.23 -36.60
N PHE A 225 -1.46 13.41 -35.53
CA PHE A 225 -0.88 13.80 -34.25
C PHE A 225 0.65 13.90 -34.30
N ALA A 226 1.33 13.10 -35.09
CA ALA A 226 2.77 13.26 -35.33
C ALA A 226 3.11 14.59 -36.00
N ARG A 227 2.32 15.04 -37.00
CA ARG A 227 2.48 16.35 -37.64
C ARG A 227 2.13 17.49 -36.70
N LEU A 228 1.04 17.36 -35.92
CA LEU A 228 0.62 18.34 -34.90
C LEU A 228 1.74 18.53 -33.84
N GLY A 229 2.31 17.44 -33.36
CA GLY A 229 3.43 17.47 -32.42
C GLY A 229 4.67 18.18 -32.99
N LYS A 230 5.03 17.95 -34.25
CA LYS A 230 6.12 18.68 -34.92
C LYS A 230 5.87 20.18 -34.98
N LYS A 231 4.63 20.59 -35.30
CA LYS A 231 4.23 22.02 -35.33
C LYS A 231 4.36 22.64 -33.92
N LEU A 232 3.90 21.93 -32.89
CA LEU A 232 3.97 22.41 -31.50
C LEU A 232 5.42 22.60 -31.07
N ILE A 233 6.29 21.61 -31.32
CA ILE A 233 7.72 21.70 -30.99
C ILE A 233 8.37 22.91 -31.69
N ALA A 234 8.09 23.09 -32.99
CA ALA A 234 8.62 24.21 -33.75
C ALA A 234 8.16 25.55 -33.16
N ALA A 235 6.87 25.71 -32.85
CA ALA A 235 6.30 26.94 -32.28
C ALA A 235 6.93 27.32 -30.93
N LEU A 236 7.30 26.33 -30.10
CA LEU A 236 7.90 26.53 -28.78
C LEU A 236 9.43 26.76 -28.86
N SER A 237 10.14 26.01 -29.73
CA SER A 237 11.60 25.92 -29.68
C SER A 237 12.34 26.72 -30.76
N GLU A 238 11.65 27.21 -31.78
CA GLU A 238 12.27 28.01 -32.85
C GLU A 238 12.92 29.26 -32.26
N ILE A 239 14.19 29.48 -32.61
CA ILE A 239 14.97 30.65 -32.18
C ILE A 239 14.81 31.78 -33.21
N THR A 240 14.36 32.91 -32.75
CA THR A 240 14.16 34.14 -33.57
C THR A 240 14.90 35.32 -32.95
N GLU A 241 14.71 36.52 -33.49
CA GLU A 241 15.24 37.77 -32.91
C GLU A 241 14.75 38.03 -31.48
N ASP A 242 13.52 37.55 -31.13
CA ASP A 242 12.98 37.65 -29.76
C ASP A 242 13.33 36.41 -28.90
N GLY A 243 14.25 35.55 -29.34
CA GLY A 243 14.65 34.33 -28.66
C GLY A 243 13.74 33.13 -28.94
N PHE A 244 13.47 32.35 -27.93
CA PHE A 244 12.59 31.16 -27.97
C PHE A 244 11.57 31.20 -26.82
N THR A 245 10.51 30.36 -26.90
CA THR A 245 9.58 30.21 -25.78
C THR A 245 10.10 29.18 -24.78
N PHE A 246 10.32 27.94 -25.21
CA PHE A 246 10.97 26.86 -24.45
C PHE A 246 11.75 25.93 -25.37
N ARG A 247 12.87 25.40 -24.87
CA ARG A 247 13.52 24.23 -25.45
C ARG A 247 12.66 23.00 -25.12
N VAL A 248 12.42 22.13 -26.09
CA VAL A 248 11.57 20.95 -25.93
C VAL A 248 12.44 19.70 -26.03
N ASP A 249 12.35 18.83 -25.01
CA ASP A 249 12.96 17.50 -25.01
C ASP A 249 11.86 16.42 -25.13
N MET A 250 12.05 15.48 -26.04
CA MET A 250 11.14 14.35 -26.30
C MET A 250 11.80 12.99 -25.99
N ALA A 251 12.94 12.98 -25.28
CA ALA A 251 13.71 11.75 -25.05
C ALA A 251 12.98 10.74 -24.15
N LEU A 252 12.07 11.20 -23.30
CA LEU A 252 11.32 10.35 -22.35
C LEU A 252 10.08 9.66 -22.98
N ARG A 253 9.82 9.89 -24.29
CA ARG A 253 8.71 9.22 -24.97
C ARG A 253 8.97 7.71 -25.14
N PRO A 254 7.94 6.87 -25.28
CA PRO A 254 8.07 5.44 -25.54
C PRO A 254 9.08 5.16 -26.67
N ASN A 255 10.03 4.25 -26.41
CA ASN A 255 11.16 3.93 -27.30
C ASN A 255 12.14 5.11 -27.57
N GLY A 256 12.07 6.21 -26.83
CA GLY A 256 12.98 7.34 -26.95
C GLY A 256 13.11 7.89 -28.37
N GLY A 257 14.34 8.13 -28.84
CA GLY A 257 14.61 8.68 -30.17
C GLY A 257 14.16 7.81 -31.36
N SER A 258 14.01 6.50 -31.17
CA SER A 258 13.54 5.55 -32.19
C SER A 258 12.02 5.36 -32.22
N GLY A 259 11.31 5.82 -31.19
CA GLY A 259 9.85 5.70 -31.12
C GLY A 259 9.10 6.79 -31.89
N PRO A 260 7.79 6.58 -32.11
CA PRO A 260 6.93 7.58 -32.74
C PRO A 260 6.89 8.87 -31.92
N LEU A 261 6.62 9.99 -32.59
CA LEU A 261 6.52 11.29 -31.90
C LEU A 261 5.24 11.39 -31.04
N ALA A 262 4.15 10.78 -31.49
CA ALA A 262 2.89 10.65 -30.76
C ALA A 262 2.47 9.18 -30.76
N ALA A 263 1.94 8.68 -29.63
CA ALA A 263 1.51 7.30 -29.44
C ALA A 263 0.02 7.23 -29.05
N SER A 264 -0.72 6.21 -29.51
CA SER A 264 -2.07 5.95 -28.98
C SER A 264 -2.01 5.43 -27.55
N LEU A 265 -3.11 5.52 -26.78
CA LEU A 265 -3.20 4.93 -25.43
C LEU A 265 -2.84 3.44 -25.44
N ASN A 266 -3.34 2.70 -26.42
CA ASN A 266 -3.03 1.28 -26.60
C ASN A 266 -1.52 1.04 -26.83
N MET A 267 -0.85 1.86 -27.64
CA MET A 267 0.61 1.77 -27.83
C MET A 267 1.37 2.06 -26.55
N VAL A 268 0.92 3.04 -25.73
CA VAL A 268 1.53 3.35 -24.43
C VAL A 268 1.35 2.19 -23.48
N GLU A 269 0.16 1.61 -23.38
CA GLU A 269 -0.13 0.45 -22.52
C GLU A 269 0.75 -0.74 -22.87
N GLN A 270 0.78 -1.15 -24.13
CA GLN A 270 1.62 -2.25 -24.61
C GLN A 270 3.11 -2.00 -24.32
N TYR A 271 3.57 -0.76 -24.56
CA TYR A 271 4.94 -0.39 -24.27
C TYR A 271 5.29 -0.53 -22.78
N LEU A 272 4.46 0.01 -21.88
CA LEU A 272 4.70 -0.04 -20.44
C LEU A 272 4.66 -1.46 -19.89
N ILE A 273 3.79 -2.33 -20.43
CA ILE A 273 3.68 -3.74 -20.02
C ILE A 273 4.90 -4.56 -20.48
N VAL A 274 5.32 -4.39 -21.75
CA VAL A 274 6.32 -5.29 -22.38
C VAL A 274 7.75 -4.76 -22.25
N GLN A 275 7.94 -3.45 -22.35
CA GLN A 275 9.26 -2.82 -22.48
C GLN A 275 9.59 -1.82 -21.37
N GLY A 276 8.60 -1.39 -20.58
CA GLY A 276 8.76 -0.41 -19.52
C GLY A 276 9.86 -0.79 -18.52
N ARG A 277 10.83 0.10 -18.29
CA ARG A 277 12.01 -0.10 -17.44
C ARG A 277 11.89 0.64 -16.11
N GLU A 278 12.67 0.24 -15.13
CA GLU A 278 12.65 0.87 -13.80
C GLU A 278 13.00 2.37 -13.81
N TRP A 279 13.94 2.80 -14.69
CA TRP A 279 14.23 4.22 -14.82
C TRP A 279 13.08 5.02 -15.43
N GLU A 280 12.24 4.40 -16.27
CA GLU A 280 11.03 5.05 -16.79
C GLU A 280 9.98 5.17 -15.70
N ARG A 281 9.79 4.14 -14.85
CA ARG A 281 8.93 4.24 -13.66
C ARG A 281 9.32 5.46 -12.82
N TYR A 282 10.61 5.64 -12.57
CA TYR A 282 11.14 6.81 -11.88
C TYR A 282 10.75 8.13 -12.58
N ALA A 283 10.90 8.23 -13.89
CA ALA A 283 10.55 9.42 -14.66
C ALA A 283 9.03 9.69 -14.64
N TRP A 284 8.21 8.64 -14.76
CA TRP A 284 6.75 8.72 -14.80
C TRP A 284 6.11 9.10 -13.46
N VAL A 285 6.81 9.04 -12.32
CA VAL A 285 6.31 9.57 -11.02
C VAL A 285 5.87 11.02 -11.15
N LYS A 286 6.62 11.83 -11.92
CA LYS A 286 6.33 13.26 -12.13
C LYS A 286 5.43 13.54 -13.35
N ALA A 287 5.00 12.53 -14.09
CA ALA A 287 4.17 12.71 -15.28
C ALA A 287 2.83 13.39 -14.95
N ARG A 288 2.46 14.43 -15.73
CA ARG A 288 1.23 15.19 -15.55
C ARG A 288 0.65 15.58 -16.91
N ALA A 289 -0.60 15.21 -17.17
CA ALA A 289 -1.32 15.69 -18.36
C ALA A 289 -1.62 17.20 -18.21
N ILE A 290 -1.31 17.97 -19.24
CA ILE A 290 -1.57 19.42 -19.31
C ILE A 290 -2.62 19.77 -20.37
N THR A 291 -2.97 18.81 -21.24
CA THR A 291 -4.07 18.91 -22.25
C THR A 291 -4.80 17.57 -22.33
N GLY A 292 -5.95 17.54 -22.99
CA GLY A 292 -6.81 16.37 -23.14
C GLY A 292 -8.14 16.50 -22.38
N SER A 293 -9.12 15.66 -22.69
CA SER A 293 -10.38 15.60 -21.96
C SER A 293 -10.18 14.92 -20.59
N ALA A 294 -11.05 15.20 -19.63
CA ALA A 294 -11.00 14.54 -18.33
C ALA A 294 -11.12 13.00 -18.42
N ALA A 295 -11.91 12.51 -19.38
CA ALA A 295 -12.08 11.07 -19.62
C ALA A 295 -10.80 10.44 -20.17
N ASP A 296 -10.13 11.07 -21.13
CA ASP A 296 -8.89 10.57 -21.73
C ASP A 296 -7.73 10.58 -20.73
N ILE A 297 -7.67 11.63 -19.90
CA ILE A 297 -6.69 11.72 -18.81
C ILE A 297 -6.91 10.61 -17.78
N ALA A 298 -8.17 10.29 -17.44
CA ALA A 298 -8.48 9.20 -16.52
C ALA A 298 -8.11 7.83 -17.13
N ALA A 299 -8.34 7.63 -18.43
CA ALA A 299 -7.93 6.42 -19.14
C ALA A 299 -6.39 6.25 -19.14
N LEU A 300 -5.67 7.32 -19.41
CA LEU A 300 -4.20 7.33 -19.33
C LEU A 300 -3.70 7.03 -17.91
N ASP A 301 -4.30 7.65 -16.89
CA ASP A 301 -3.95 7.40 -15.48
C ASP A 301 -4.20 5.94 -15.08
N ALA A 302 -5.24 5.29 -15.61
CA ALA A 302 -5.52 3.88 -15.36
C ALA A 302 -4.42 2.96 -15.92
N ILE A 303 -3.79 3.32 -17.03
CA ILE A 303 -2.65 2.62 -17.64
C ILE A 303 -1.36 2.88 -16.87
N VAL A 304 -1.08 4.15 -16.56
CA VAL A 304 0.21 4.58 -15.98
C VAL A 304 0.35 4.22 -14.51
N ARG A 305 -0.73 4.33 -13.74
CA ARG A 305 -0.69 4.14 -12.29
C ARG A 305 -0.22 2.76 -11.85
N PRO A 306 -0.71 1.63 -12.42
CA PRO A 306 -0.20 0.29 -12.06
C PRO A 306 1.26 0.10 -12.45
N PHE A 307 1.73 0.71 -13.52
CA PHE A 307 3.13 0.67 -13.94
C PHE A 307 4.04 1.39 -12.95
N VAL A 308 3.68 2.60 -12.53
CA VAL A 308 4.50 3.44 -11.64
C VAL A 308 4.41 2.96 -10.19
N PHE A 309 3.20 2.79 -9.67
CA PHE A 309 2.92 2.50 -8.27
C PHE A 309 2.41 1.07 -8.12
N ARG A 310 3.33 0.12 -7.99
CA ARG A 310 2.99 -1.29 -7.75
C ARG A 310 2.26 -1.44 -6.43
N ARG A 311 1.26 -2.32 -6.39
CA ARG A 311 0.39 -2.54 -5.23
C ARG A 311 1.13 -3.04 -3.99
N TYR A 312 2.18 -3.82 -4.16
CA TYR A 312 3.05 -4.32 -3.09
C TYR A 312 4.30 -3.46 -2.95
N LEU A 313 4.95 -3.52 -1.79
CA LEU A 313 6.18 -2.79 -1.53
C LEU A 313 7.31 -3.30 -2.47
N ASP A 314 7.85 -2.41 -3.27
CA ASP A 314 8.83 -2.75 -4.31
C ASP A 314 10.25 -2.32 -3.91
N PHE A 315 10.90 -3.16 -3.12
CA PHE A 315 12.28 -2.91 -2.69
C PHE A 315 13.32 -3.13 -3.80
N GLY A 316 12.96 -3.79 -4.91
CA GLY A 316 13.83 -3.92 -6.09
C GLY A 316 14.16 -2.57 -6.74
N VAL A 317 13.32 -1.57 -6.51
CA VAL A 317 13.56 -0.18 -6.92
C VAL A 317 14.84 0.40 -6.31
N ILE A 318 15.17 0.08 -5.05
CA ILE A 318 16.40 0.57 -4.40
C ILE A 318 17.63 0.16 -5.20
N ASP A 319 17.74 -1.12 -5.56
CA ASP A 319 18.85 -1.63 -6.36
C ASP A 319 18.90 -1.01 -7.75
N ALA A 320 17.76 -0.83 -8.40
CA ALA A 320 17.69 -0.21 -9.71
C ALA A 320 18.15 1.25 -9.65
N ILE A 321 17.73 2.00 -8.61
CA ILE A 321 18.14 3.39 -8.39
C ILE A 321 19.63 3.46 -8.01
N ARG A 322 20.17 2.56 -7.18
CA ARG A 322 21.60 2.48 -6.88
C ARG A 322 22.43 2.29 -8.15
N LYS A 323 22.04 1.33 -9.00
CA LYS A 323 22.74 1.08 -10.28
C LYS A 323 22.69 2.30 -11.19
N MET A 324 21.52 2.91 -11.34
CA MET A 324 21.35 4.12 -12.14
C MET A 324 22.18 5.28 -11.59
N HIS A 325 22.18 5.50 -10.27
CA HIS A 325 22.97 6.53 -9.63
C HIS A 325 24.48 6.27 -9.79
N ALA A 326 24.93 5.02 -9.64
CA ALA A 326 26.34 4.64 -9.87
C ALA A 326 26.76 4.91 -11.33
N GLN A 327 25.92 4.62 -12.32
CA GLN A 327 26.18 4.93 -13.72
C GLN A 327 26.27 6.44 -13.97
N ILE A 328 25.35 7.22 -13.40
CA ILE A 328 25.38 8.69 -13.50
C ILE A 328 26.65 9.25 -12.86
N ARG A 329 27.04 8.78 -11.66
CA ARG A 329 28.28 9.20 -11.00
C ARG A 329 29.51 8.84 -11.82
N ALA A 330 29.59 7.65 -12.38
CA ALA A 330 30.68 7.23 -13.23
C ALA A 330 30.83 8.15 -14.44
N GLU A 331 29.71 8.53 -15.08
CA GLU A 331 29.71 9.46 -16.21
C GLU A 331 30.07 10.89 -15.79
N VAL A 332 29.56 11.41 -14.68
CA VAL A 332 29.92 12.72 -14.13
C VAL A 332 31.44 12.76 -13.83
N ASN A 333 31.96 11.76 -13.13
CA ASN A 333 33.39 11.65 -12.82
C ASN A 333 34.25 11.55 -14.10
N ARG A 334 33.71 10.88 -15.13
CA ARG A 334 34.39 10.80 -16.44
C ARG A 334 34.44 12.18 -17.11
N GLN A 335 33.35 12.92 -17.10
CA GLN A 335 33.24 14.25 -17.67
C GLN A 335 34.12 15.28 -16.91
N GLU A 336 34.12 15.19 -15.58
CA GLU A 336 34.98 16.05 -14.74
C GLU A 336 36.48 15.81 -14.98
N ARG A 337 36.91 14.55 -15.23
CA ARG A 337 38.28 14.24 -15.61
C ARG A 337 38.67 14.78 -16.99
N LEU A 338 37.70 14.78 -17.93
CA LEU A 338 37.91 15.30 -19.29
C LEU A 338 37.84 16.83 -19.32
N HIS A 339 37.07 17.43 -18.44
CA HIS A 339 36.83 18.88 -18.34
C HIS A 339 36.90 19.35 -16.88
N PRO A 340 38.11 19.50 -16.29
CA PRO A 340 38.25 19.89 -14.87
C PRO A 340 37.64 21.25 -14.53
N ASP A 341 37.46 22.12 -15.51
CA ASP A 341 36.79 23.41 -15.44
C ASP A 341 35.27 23.29 -15.22
N ARG A 342 34.68 22.12 -15.40
CA ARG A 342 33.26 21.81 -15.13
C ARG A 342 33.03 21.08 -13.81
N SER A 343 34.01 21.04 -12.92
CA SER A 343 33.83 20.57 -11.54
C SER A 343 32.78 21.42 -10.82
N ASN A 344 32.09 20.86 -9.80
CA ASN A 344 31.03 21.56 -9.03
C ASN A 344 29.67 21.68 -9.73
N ASN A 345 29.18 20.60 -10.32
CA ASN A 345 27.82 20.53 -10.80
C ASN A 345 26.82 20.42 -9.59
N VAL A 346 25.93 21.40 -9.42
CA VAL A 346 25.00 21.50 -8.28
C VAL A 346 23.82 20.52 -8.39
N LYS A 347 23.55 20.01 -9.58
CA LYS A 347 22.47 19.04 -9.83
C LYS A 347 22.93 17.59 -9.74
N LEU A 348 24.02 17.25 -10.43
CA LEU A 348 24.49 15.87 -10.62
C LEU A 348 25.66 15.49 -9.70
N GLY A 349 26.35 16.48 -9.11
CA GLY A 349 27.43 16.24 -8.16
C GLY A 349 26.94 15.56 -6.87
N ARG A 350 27.87 15.01 -6.10
CA ARG A 350 27.57 14.40 -4.80
C ARG A 350 26.90 15.42 -3.88
N GLY A 351 25.81 15.01 -3.19
CA GLY A 351 25.01 15.91 -2.38
C GLY A 351 24.21 16.95 -3.18
N GLY A 352 24.01 16.74 -4.49
CA GLY A 352 23.29 17.65 -5.38
C GLY A 352 21.77 17.45 -5.35
N ILE A 353 21.07 18.30 -6.12
CA ILE A 353 19.60 18.32 -6.21
C ILE A 353 19.04 16.94 -6.53
N ARG A 354 19.69 16.19 -7.43
CA ARG A 354 19.22 14.89 -7.89
C ARG A 354 19.21 13.81 -6.80
N GLU A 355 20.11 13.87 -5.83
CA GLU A 355 20.11 12.95 -4.70
C GLU A 355 18.91 13.19 -3.78
N ILE A 356 18.49 14.45 -3.59
CA ILE A 356 17.26 14.77 -2.84
C ILE A 356 16.02 14.29 -3.58
N GLU A 357 15.96 14.50 -4.91
CA GLU A 357 14.86 13.99 -5.75
C GLU A 357 14.79 12.45 -5.71
N PHE A 358 15.95 11.76 -5.78
CA PHE A 358 16.01 10.30 -5.68
C PHE A 358 15.51 9.80 -4.33
N LEU A 359 15.92 10.47 -3.25
CA LEU A 359 15.50 10.12 -1.91
C LEU A 359 13.97 10.20 -1.77
N ALA A 360 13.35 11.27 -2.26
CA ALA A 360 11.89 11.39 -2.25
C ALA A 360 11.21 10.32 -3.11
N GLN A 361 11.67 10.14 -4.36
CA GLN A 361 11.02 9.26 -5.33
C GLN A 361 11.19 7.77 -5.01
N VAL A 362 12.24 7.36 -4.32
CA VAL A 362 12.38 5.96 -3.89
C VAL A 362 11.24 5.55 -2.94
N PHE A 363 10.89 6.40 -1.98
CA PHE A 363 9.75 6.14 -1.09
C PHE A 363 8.42 6.12 -1.85
N GLN A 364 8.25 6.98 -2.85
CA GLN A 364 7.09 7.00 -3.72
C GLN A 364 6.94 5.68 -4.49
N LEU A 365 8.02 5.18 -5.07
CA LEU A 365 8.01 3.93 -5.84
C LEU A 365 7.82 2.69 -4.95
N ILE A 366 8.38 2.69 -3.74
CA ILE A 366 8.25 1.58 -2.80
C ILE A 366 6.83 1.53 -2.21
N ARG A 367 6.30 2.67 -1.76
CA ARG A 367 5.07 2.71 -0.93
C ARG A 367 3.85 3.34 -1.61
N GLY A 368 4.04 4.09 -2.70
CA GLY A 368 2.95 4.83 -3.36
C GLY A 368 1.80 3.95 -3.89
N GLY A 369 2.04 2.65 -4.04
CA GLY A 369 0.99 1.69 -4.37
C GLY A 369 -0.03 1.53 -3.23
N ARG A 370 0.42 1.51 -1.99
CA ARG A 370 -0.40 1.36 -0.78
C ARG A 370 -0.79 2.69 -0.14
N GLU A 371 0.06 3.71 -0.27
CA GLU A 371 -0.14 5.03 0.34
C GLU A 371 -0.40 6.10 -0.74
N PRO A 372 -1.67 6.38 -1.08
CA PRO A 372 -2.00 7.37 -2.12
C PRO A 372 -1.44 8.78 -1.86
N ALA A 373 -1.25 9.16 -0.60
CA ALA A 373 -0.65 10.44 -0.21
C ALA A 373 0.80 10.60 -0.72
N LEU A 374 1.52 9.51 -1.00
CA LEU A 374 2.86 9.54 -1.58
C LEU A 374 2.88 9.68 -3.11
N ARG A 375 1.73 9.71 -3.78
CA ARG A 375 1.64 9.91 -5.24
C ARG A 375 1.75 11.39 -5.64
N GLU A 376 2.32 12.21 -4.77
CA GLU A 376 2.62 13.60 -5.05
C GLU A 376 3.68 13.74 -6.15
N ARG A 377 3.58 14.81 -6.98
CA ARG A 377 4.54 15.08 -8.05
C ARG A 377 5.67 16.01 -7.63
N SER A 378 5.41 16.89 -6.66
CA SER A 378 6.41 17.84 -6.14
C SER A 378 7.33 17.17 -5.12
N THR A 379 8.65 17.31 -5.30
CA THR A 379 9.67 16.83 -4.36
C THR A 379 9.46 17.41 -2.95
N ARG A 380 9.15 18.72 -2.85
CA ARG A 380 8.94 19.39 -1.56
C ARG A 380 7.69 18.89 -0.84
N ALA A 381 6.60 18.65 -1.56
CA ALA A 381 5.37 18.09 -1.00
C ALA A 381 5.61 16.64 -0.55
N THR A 382 6.25 15.84 -1.36
CA THR A 382 6.61 14.45 -1.01
C THR A 382 7.43 14.37 0.28
N LEU A 383 8.48 15.18 0.41
CA LEU A 383 9.30 15.21 1.64
C LEU A 383 8.46 15.52 2.88
N ARG A 384 7.51 16.47 2.81
CA ARG A 384 6.60 16.76 3.94
C ARG A 384 5.71 15.56 4.29
N VAL A 385 5.14 14.89 3.28
CA VAL A 385 4.34 13.67 3.49
C VAL A 385 5.19 12.57 4.16
N LEU A 386 6.48 12.45 3.80
CA LEU A 386 7.38 11.49 4.45
C LEU A 386 7.57 11.78 5.96
N ALA A 387 7.66 13.06 6.35
CA ALA A 387 7.70 13.45 7.75
C ALA A 387 6.36 13.19 8.46
N GLU A 388 5.24 13.59 7.87
CA GLU A 388 3.89 13.37 8.41
C GLU A 388 3.59 11.88 8.64
N LYS A 389 4.06 11.04 7.71
CA LYS A 389 3.96 9.58 7.80
C LYS A 389 5.05 8.93 8.67
N THR A 390 5.93 9.72 9.29
CA THR A 390 7.08 9.24 10.09
C THR A 390 7.98 8.25 9.37
N LEU A 391 8.07 8.35 8.04
CA LEU A 391 8.96 7.55 7.19
C LEU A 391 10.38 8.11 7.17
N LEU A 392 10.50 9.41 7.41
CA LEU A 392 11.74 10.11 7.70
C LEU A 392 11.53 10.99 8.94
N ALA A 393 12.60 11.22 9.71
CA ALA A 393 12.55 12.10 10.86
C ALA A 393 12.28 13.55 10.44
N ALA A 394 11.45 14.27 11.18
CA ALA A 394 10.99 15.61 10.79
C ALA A 394 12.16 16.61 10.66
N ASP A 395 13.14 16.54 11.56
CA ASP A 395 14.35 17.38 11.54
C ASP A 395 15.22 17.12 10.30
N VAL A 396 15.32 15.86 9.87
CA VAL A 396 16.01 15.47 8.62
C VAL A 396 15.27 16.04 7.41
N VAL A 397 13.94 15.97 7.39
CA VAL A 397 13.13 16.54 6.30
C VAL A 397 13.27 18.05 6.22
N ASP A 398 13.25 18.76 7.35
CA ASP A 398 13.44 20.22 7.39
C ASP A 398 14.82 20.62 6.83
N GLN A 399 15.88 19.90 7.18
CA GLN A 399 17.21 20.15 6.65
C GLN A 399 17.34 19.80 5.16
N LEU A 400 16.67 18.72 4.68
CA LEU A 400 16.60 18.40 3.26
C LEU A 400 15.86 19.46 2.47
N LEU A 401 14.75 20.00 2.99
CA LEU A 401 14.01 21.10 2.37
C LEU A 401 14.83 22.40 2.32
N ALA A 402 15.60 22.70 3.36
CA ALA A 402 16.50 23.84 3.39
C ALA A 402 17.64 23.66 2.34
N SER A 403 18.24 22.49 2.29
CA SER A 403 19.29 22.16 1.30
C SER A 403 18.75 22.19 -0.13
N TYR A 404 17.55 21.62 -0.35
CA TYR A 404 16.88 21.69 -1.66
C TYR A 404 16.64 23.14 -2.08
N THR A 405 16.14 23.98 -1.18
CA THR A 405 15.88 25.39 -1.46
C THR A 405 17.16 26.15 -1.80
N PHE A 406 18.22 25.94 -1.03
CA PHE A 406 19.53 26.56 -1.30
C PHE A 406 20.09 26.15 -2.67
N LEU A 407 20.12 24.84 -2.94
CA LEU A 407 20.66 24.31 -4.20
C LEU A 407 19.85 24.77 -5.42
N ARG A 408 18.52 24.84 -5.29
CA ARG A 408 17.63 25.32 -6.35
C ARG A 408 17.78 26.84 -6.58
N ASN A 409 17.91 27.62 -5.51
CA ASN A 409 18.22 29.05 -5.64
C ASN A 409 19.57 29.23 -6.34
N LEU A 410 20.59 28.48 -5.95
CA LEU A 410 21.90 28.55 -6.61
C LEU A 410 21.77 28.16 -8.10
N GLU A 411 21.04 27.11 -8.45
CA GLU A 411 20.75 26.73 -9.83
C GLU A 411 20.09 27.86 -10.62
N HIS A 412 19.13 28.57 -10.01
CA HIS A 412 18.53 29.77 -10.64
C HIS A 412 19.54 30.89 -10.87
N ARG A 413 20.42 31.21 -9.89
CA ARG A 413 21.44 32.26 -10.05
C ARG A 413 22.40 31.94 -11.19
N LEU A 414 22.77 30.66 -11.36
CA LEU A 414 23.59 30.23 -12.50
C LEU A 414 22.85 30.47 -13.83
N GLN A 415 21.55 30.23 -13.89
CA GLN A 415 20.75 30.44 -15.10
C GLN A 415 20.50 31.94 -15.38
N TYR A 416 20.38 32.76 -14.34
CA TYR A 416 20.14 34.21 -14.47
C TYR A 416 21.29 34.95 -15.13
N LEU A 417 22.53 34.45 -15.08
CA LEU A 417 23.65 35.10 -15.69
C LEU A 417 23.40 35.43 -17.18
N ASP A 418 22.99 34.43 -17.99
CA ASP A 418 22.86 34.58 -19.43
C ASP A 418 21.62 33.89 -20.04
N ASP A 419 20.62 33.49 -19.21
CA ASP A 419 19.48 32.64 -19.64
C ASP A 419 19.95 31.30 -20.24
N ALA A 420 20.94 30.69 -19.64
CA ALA A 420 21.56 29.46 -20.10
C ALA A 420 21.14 28.27 -19.25
N GLN A 421 20.92 27.10 -19.89
CA GLN A 421 20.66 25.85 -19.19
C GLN A 421 21.97 25.29 -18.62
N THR A 422 22.36 25.77 -17.45
CA THR A 422 23.59 25.35 -16.77
C THR A 422 23.32 24.95 -15.32
N HIS A 423 24.09 23.99 -14.83
CA HIS A 423 24.07 23.48 -13.46
C HIS A 423 25.46 23.47 -12.83
N THR A 424 26.46 24.05 -13.52
CA THR A 424 27.86 24.03 -13.10
C THR A 424 28.29 25.42 -12.70
N LEU A 425 28.98 25.57 -11.58
CA LEU A 425 29.58 26.84 -11.17
C LEU A 425 30.55 27.33 -12.24
N PRO A 426 30.57 28.65 -12.52
CA PRO A 426 31.52 29.22 -13.48
C PRO A 426 32.97 28.93 -13.10
N ALA A 427 33.84 28.73 -14.11
CA ALA A 427 35.26 28.52 -13.89
C ALA A 427 35.99 29.81 -13.47
N ASN A 428 35.50 30.97 -13.93
CA ASN A 428 36.12 32.25 -13.64
C ASN A 428 35.64 32.87 -12.32
N ASP A 429 36.50 33.49 -11.58
CA ASP A 429 36.21 34.06 -10.26
C ASP A 429 35.25 35.27 -10.31
N ALA A 430 35.24 36.00 -11.42
CA ALA A 430 34.36 37.16 -11.58
C ALA A 430 32.88 36.72 -11.63
N ASP A 431 32.57 35.71 -12.44
CA ASP A 431 31.21 35.17 -12.50
C ASP A 431 30.80 34.43 -11.21
N ARG A 432 31.76 33.76 -10.52
CA ARG A 432 31.49 33.18 -9.18
C ARG A 432 31.14 34.26 -8.16
N LEU A 433 31.82 35.39 -8.19
CA LEU A 433 31.52 36.51 -7.32
C LEU A 433 30.11 37.08 -7.60
N LEU A 434 29.70 37.20 -8.88
CA LEU A 434 28.38 37.61 -9.27
C LEU A 434 27.32 36.62 -8.72
N VAL A 435 27.57 35.31 -8.81
CA VAL A 435 26.68 34.31 -8.23
C VAL A 435 26.60 34.43 -6.71
N ALA A 436 27.73 34.62 -6.01
CA ALA A 436 27.72 34.84 -4.56
C ALA A 436 26.91 36.10 -4.17
N GLN A 437 27.05 37.20 -4.91
CA GLN A 437 26.29 38.41 -4.72
C GLN A 437 24.78 38.19 -4.94
N MET A 438 24.40 37.43 -5.98
CA MET A 438 22.98 37.05 -6.22
C MET A 438 22.42 36.12 -5.15
N MET A 439 23.26 35.40 -4.42
CA MET A 439 22.89 34.58 -3.24
C MET A 439 22.90 35.38 -1.94
N ASN A 440 23.15 36.71 -1.99
CA ASN A 440 23.34 37.62 -0.83
C ASN A 440 24.51 37.21 0.10
N LEU A 441 25.54 36.59 -0.49
CA LEU A 441 26.77 36.18 0.21
C LEU A 441 27.90 37.15 -0.08
N PRO A 442 28.80 37.42 0.90
CA PRO A 442 29.83 38.46 0.77
C PRO A 442 30.88 38.12 -0.28
N ASP A 443 31.19 36.84 -0.44
CA ASP A 443 32.29 36.39 -1.33
C ASP A 443 32.13 34.95 -1.80
N THR A 444 32.96 34.53 -2.73
CA THR A 444 33.01 33.18 -3.32
C THR A 444 33.35 32.12 -2.27
N SER A 445 34.19 32.43 -1.28
CA SER A 445 34.61 31.45 -0.27
C SER A 445 33.46 31.07 0.64
N THR A 446 32.67 32.03 1.03
CA THR A 446 31.41 31.80 1.81
C THR A 446 30.40 30.98 1.01
N LEU A 447 30.21 31.30 -0.29
CA LEU A 447 29.32 30.51 -1.16
C LEU A 447 29.78 29.05 -1.25
N LEU A 448 31.06 28.79 -1.41
CA LEU A 448 31.59 27.41 -1.52
C LEU A 448 31.47 26.66 -0.18
N ALA A 449 31.67 27.33 0.95
CA ALA A 449 31.54 26.72 2.28
C ALA A 449 30.05 26.33 2.58
N GLU A 450 29.10 27.20 2.28
CA GLU A 450 27.69 26.89 2.43
C GLU A 450 27.25 25.74 1.50
N LEU A 451 27.69 25.80 0.24
CA LEU A 451 27.41 24.73 -0.72
C LEU A 451 27.92 23.38 -0.23
N GLU A 452 29.14 23.33 0.30
CA GLU A 452 29.72 22.08 0.82
C GLU A 452 29.00 21.59 2.07
N THR A 453 28.54 22.49 2.93
CA THR A 453 27.71 22.12 4.10
C THR A 453 26.43 21.42 3.67
N HIS A 454 25.67 22.00 2.75
CA HIS A 454 24.45 21.40 2.23
C HIS A 454 24.72 20.07 1.50
N ARG A 455 25.76 20.01 0.69
CA ARG A 455 26.15 18.80 -0.04
C ARG A 455 26.53 17.65 0.89
N THR A 456 27.35 17.93 1.90
CA THR A 456 27.77 16.92 2.88
C THR A 456 26.57 16.34 3.61
N PHE A 457 25.64 17.18 4.03
CA PHE A 457 24.43 16.72 4.69
C PHE A 457 23.57 15.84 3.75
N VAL A 458 23.27 16.31 2.54
CA VAL A 458 22.47 15.54 1.56
C VAL A 458 23.14 14.20 1.23
N ALA A 459 24.46 14.20 0.99
CA ALA A 459 25.20 12.98 0.70
C ALA A 459 25.15 11.98 1.87
N SER A 460 25.24 12.46 3.11
CA SER A 460 25.14 11.60 4.30
C SER A 460 23.77 10.93 4.42
N GLN A 461 22.68 11.67 4.16
CA GLN A 461 21.32 11.12 4.16
C GLN A 461 21.09 10.15 3.00
N PHE A 462 21.61 10.47 1.84
CA PHE A 462 21.56 9.59 0.67
C PHE A 462 22.33 8.28 0.94
N ASP A 463 23.54 8.36 1.44
CA ASP A 463 24.36 7.19 1.79
C ASP A 463 23.69 6.36 2.90
N ALA A 464 23.03 6.97 3.87
CA ALA A 464 22.30 6.25 4.92
C ALA A 464 21.17 5.35 4.38
N ILE A 465 20.55 5.75 3.25
CA ILE A 465 19.44 4.99 2.62
C ILE A 465 19.99 4.05 1.53
N PHE A 466 21.00 4.49 0.78
CA PHE A 466 21.46 3.79 -0.43
C PHE A 466 22.82 3.10 -0.30
N SER A 467 23.62 3.34 0.78
CA SER A 467 24.85 2.57 0.98
C SER A 467 24.51 1.12 1.27
N ASP A 468 25.19 0.19 0.63
CA ASP A 468 25.23 -1.18 1.10
C ASP A 468 25.86 -1.15 2.52
N LYS A 469 25.00 -1.12 3.54
CA LYS A 469 25.44 -1.60 4.84
C LYS A 469 25.66 -3.10 4.66
N SER A 470 26.81 -3.44 4.13
CA SER A 470 27.32 -4.79 4.32
C SER A 470 27.22 -5.06 5.83
N VAL A 471 26.66 -6.19 6.18
CA VAL A 471 26.43 -6.68 7.56
C VAL A 471 27.73 -6.64 8.42
N ASN A 472 28.86 -6.26 7.84
CA ASN A 472 30.20 -6.22 8.45
C ASN A 472 30.53 -4.99 9.28
N ASP A 473 29.79 -3.86 9.23
CA ASP A 473 30.23 -2.64 9.92
C ASP A 473 29.65 -2.42 11.33
N GLN A 474 28.78 -3.28 11.84
CA GLN A 474 28.27 -3.16 13.21
C GLN A 474 28.77 -4.23 14.19
N ASN A 475 29.59 -5.19 13.75
CA ASN A 475 30.23 -6.20 14.59
C ASN A 475 31.76 -6.29 14.40
N ALA A 476 32.43 -5.20 14.08
CA ALA A 476 33.89 -5.12 14.23
C ALA A 476 34.28 -4.93 15.70
N GLY A 477 33.78 -5.83 16.56
CA GLY A 477 34.45 -6.26 17.76
C GLY A 477 35.40 -7.37 17.31
N GLU A 478 36.68 -7.18 17.57
CA GLU A 478 37.77 -8.11 17.31
C GLU A 478 37.36 -9.56 17.67
N GLY A 479 37.17 -10.42 16.69
CA GLY A 479 36.96 -11.85 16.88
C GLY A 479 36.25 -12.49 15.67
N ASP A 480 37.04 -13.17 14.87
CA ASP A 480 36.63 -14.17 13.91
C ASP A 480 36.31 -13.73 12.44
N ALA A 481 37.31 -13.11 11.79
CA ALA A 481 37.32 -12.87 10.34
C ALA A 481 37.62 -14.12 9.49
N GLY A 482 37.50 -15.34 10.06
CA GLY A 482 38.00 -16.58 9.43
C GLY A 482 36.92 -17.59 9.00
N ASN A 483 35.60 -17.32 9.17
CA ASN A 483 34.62 -18.41 9.07
C ASN A 483 33.36 -18.09 8.21
N GLU A 484 33.39 -17.14 7.28
CA GLU A 484 32.31 -16.98 6.29
C GLU A 484 32.44 -18.05 5.19
N CYS A 485 31.36 -18.78 4.97
CA CYS A 485 31.26 -19.73 3.87
C CYS A 485 31.21 -18.95 2.56
N THR A 486 32.31 -18.90 1.83
CA THR A 486 32.41 -18.23 0.53
C THR A 486 31.86 -19.08 -0.62
N ASP A 487 31.68 -20.40 -0.37
CA ASP A 487 31.14 -21.35 -1.33
C ASP A 487 30.27 -22.39 -0.60
N LEU A 488 29.04 -22.58 -1.05
CA LEU A 488 28.13 -23.62 -0.56
C LEU A 488 28.24 -24.95 -1.33
N ASP A 489 29.27 -25.16 -2.11
CA ASP A 489 29.52 -26.40 -2.82
C ASP A 489 30.48 -27.35 -2.03
N ASP A 490 31.12 -26.88 -0.95
CA ASP A 490 32.02 -27.67 -0.08
C ASP A 490 31.26 -28.19 1.15
N ALA A 491 30.95 -29.50 1.13
CA ALA A 491 30.20 -30.17 2.19
C ALA A 491 30.96 -30.24 3.54
N GLU A 492 32.29 -30.34 3.52
CA GLU A 492 33.07 -30.43 4.74
C GLU A 492 33.16 -29.08 5.44
N ALA A 493 33.38 -28.01 4.67
CA ALA A 493 33.41 -26.62 5.19
C ALA A 493 32.06 -26.22 5.78
N ILE A 494 30.94 -26.56 5.11
CA ILE A 494 29.58 -26.29 5.60
C ILE A 494 29.32 -27.09 6.89
N THR A 495 29.68 -28.39 6.95
CA THR A 495 29.49 -29.22 8.15
C THR A 495 30.29 -28.66 9.33
N ALA A 496 31.55 -28.29 9.11
CA ALA A 496 32.40 -27.68 10.14
C ALA A 496 31.79 -26.40 10.73
N ARG A 497 31.18 -25.57 9.88
CA ARG A 497 30.46 -24.37 10.28
C ARG A 497 29.23 -24.68 11.15
N PHE A 498 28.43 -25.67 10.79
CA PHE A 498 27.26 -26.10 11.61
C PHE A 498 27.70 -26.65 12.96
N VAL A 499 28.84 -27.36 13.03
CA VAL A 499 29.47 -27.79 14.30
C VAL A 499 29.87 -26.56 15.13
N ALA A 500 30.55 -25.57 14.52
CA ALA A 500 30.97 -24.36 15.21
C ALA A 500 29.79 -23.53 15.76
N LEU A 501 28.67 -23.48 15.03
CA LEU A 501 27.44 -22.84 15.46
C LEU A 501 26.65 -23.65 16.49
N GLY A 502 27.02 -24.92 16.75
CA GLY A 502 26.36 -25.78 17.72
C GLY A 502 25.00 -26.32 17.33
N PHE A 503 24.76 -26.57 16.03
CA PHE A 503 23.55 -27.24 15.57
C PHE A 503 23.45 -28.68 16.13
N SER A 504 22.23 -29.14 16.39
CA SER A 504 22.00 -30.47 16.97
C SER A 504 22.41 -31.61 16.01
N GLU A 505 22.20 -31.43 14.70
CA GLU A 505 22.50 -32.40 13.66
C GLU A 505 23.29 -31.75 12.49
N PRO A 506 24.61 -31.44 12.70
CA PRO A 506 25.38 -30.63 11.73
C PRO A 506 25.45 -31.24 10.34
N ALA A 507 25.62 -32.57 10.22
CA ALA A 507 25.71 -33.29 8.94
C ALA A 507 24.39 -33.23 8.15
N ASN A 508 23.25 -33.40 8.83
CA ASN A 508 21.93 -33.31 8.22
C ASN A 508 21.60 -31.86 7.79
N ALA A 509 22.00 -30.88 8.61
CA ALA A 509 21.86 -29.47 8.27
C ALA A 509 22.69 -29.09 7.03
N ALA A 510 23.95 -29.54 6.94
CA ALA A 510 24.81 -29.34 5.79
C ALA A 510 24.22 -29.98 4.53
N HIS A 511 23.78 -31.23 4.63
CA HIS A 511 23.13 -31.93 3.51
C HIS A 511 21.89 -31.20 3.01
N ARG A 512 21.07 -30.66 3.92
CA ARG A 512 19.86 -29.92 3.57
C ARG A 512 20.18 -28.61 2.80
N VAL A 513 21.19 -27.84 3.26
CA VAL A 513 21.65 -26.63 2.56
C VAL A 513 22.19 -26.97 1.18
N LEU A 514 23.05 -27.98 1.07
CA LEU A 514 23.60 -28.45 -0.22
C LEU A 514 22.51 -28.88 -1.20
N ALA A 515 21.55 -29.69 -0.73
CA ALA A 515 20.44 -30.15 -1.56
C ALA A 515 19.62 -28.97 -2.11
N THR A 516 19.35 -27.97 -1.27
CA THR A 516 18.64 -26.76 -1.68
C THR A 516 19.45 -25.93 -2.67
N TRP A 517 20.76 -25.71 -2.38
CA TRP A 517 21.66 -24.92 -3.23
C TRP A 517 21.85 -25.54 -4.63
N GLN A 518 21.81 -26.87 -4.70
CA GLN A 518 21.92 -27.64 -5.95
C GLN A 518 20.59 -27.78 -6.69
N ALA A 519 19.48 -27.34 -6.12
CA ALA A 519 18.18 -27.40 -6.79
C ALA A 519 18.19 -26.61 -8.12
N PRO A 520 17.55 -27.12 -9.19
CA PRO A 520 17.54 -26.48 -10.52
C PRO A 520 17.07 -25.02 -10.49
N ARG A 521 16.15 -24.70 -9.58
CA ARG A 521 15.63 -23.33 -9.41
C ARG A 521 16.71 -22.36 -8.95
N LEU A 522 17.58 -22.74 -8.01
CA LEU A 522 18.64 -21.89 -7.49
C LEU A 522 19.85 -21.85 -8.43
N ARG A 523 20.19 -22.96 -9.09
CA ARG A 523 21.27 -22.98 -10.09
C ARG A 523 21.00 -22.05 -11.28
N SER A 524 19.75 -21.86 -11.67
CA SER A 524 19.35 -20.98 -12.78
C SER A 524 19.27 -19.49 -12.43
N LEU A 525 19.57 -19.12 -11.19
CA LEU A 525 19.52 -17.71 -10.75
C LEU A 525 20.68 -16.88 -11.33
N PRO A 526 20.46 -15.59 -11.60
CA PRO A 526 21.53 -14.65 -11.85
C PRO A 526 22.55 -14.62 -10.70
N GLU A 527 23.84 -14.43 -11.01
CA GLU A 527 24.92 -14.46 -10.03
C GLU A 527 24.68 -13.48 -8.85
N ALA A 528 24.23 -12.25 -9.13
CA ALA A 528 23.89 -11.28 -8.09
C ALA A 528 22.81 -11.77 -7.12
N SER A 529 21.83 -12.53 -7.57
CA SER A 529 20.79 -13.14 -6.72
C SER A 529 21.34 -14.30 -5.90
N ARG A 530 22.25 -15.09 -6.47
CA ARG A 530 22.94 -16.18 -5.76
C ARG A 530 23.80 -15.65 -4.63
N ILE A 531 24.61 -14.61 -4.87
CA ILE A 531 25.46 -13.94 -3.86
C ILE A 531 24.58 -13.41 -2.71
N ARG A 532 23.46 -12.75 -3.04
CA ARG A 532 22.54 -12.21 -2.02
C ARG A 532 21.88 -13.32 -1.21
N LEU A 533 21.47 -14.41 -1.85
CA LEU A 533 20.89 -15.56 -1.16
C LEU A 533 21.90 -16.21 -0.22
N LEU A 534 23.17 -16.34 -0.66
CA LEU A 534 24.26 -16.85 0.19
C LEU A 534 24.46 -15.97 1.43
N ALA A 535 24.46 -14.65 1.26
CA ALA A 535 24.57 -13.72 2.37
C ALA A 535 23.38 -13.85 3.34
N LEU A 536 22.16 -14.03 2.82
CA LEU A 536 20.95 -14.27 3.64
C LEU A 536 21.02 -15.57 4.43
N VAL A 537 21.47 -16.66 3.81
CA VAL A 537 21.67 -17.95 4.52
C VAL A 537 22.70 -17.76 5.63
N ASN A 538 23.84 -17.13 5.34
CA ASN A 538 24.88 -16.86 6.34
C ASN A 538 24.38 -16.01 7.51
N ALA A 539 23.59 -14.97 7.25
CA ALA A 539 22.98 -14.11 8.27
C ALA A 539 21.91 -14.85 9.11
N ALA A 540 21.21 -15.82 8.49
CA ALA A 540 20.14 -16.55 9.16
C ALA A 540 20.63 -17.60 10.16
N LEU A 541 21.76 -18.27 9.91
CA LEU A 541 22.24 -19.39 10.75
C LEU A 541 22.42 -19.03 12.23
N PRO A 542 23.11 -17.93 12.60
CA PRO A 542 23.23 -17.54 14.00
C PRO A 542 21.88 -17.14 14.61
N LEU A 543 20.97 -16.55 13.85
CA LEU A 543 19.62 -16.18 14.30
C LEU A 543 18.77 -17.43 14.61
N ILE A 544 18.86 -18.47 13.76
CA ILE A 544 18.20 -19.77 14.03
C ILE A 544 18.69 -20.34 15.36
N ARG A 545 20.01 -20.38 15.58
CA ARG A 545 20.55 -20.88 16.86
C ARG A 545 20.10 -20.05 18.05
N GLN A 546 20.05 -18.73 17.91
CA GLN A 546 19.55 -17.85 18.97
C GLN A 546 18.09 -18.16 19.34
N CYS A 547 17.22 -18.45 18.36
CA CYS A 547 15.83 -18.81 18.60
C CYS A 547 15.66 -20.21 19.22
N THR A 548 16.57 -21.15 18.91
CA THR A 548 16.44 -22.56 19.29
C THR A 548 17.30 -22.97 20.49
N GLN A 549 18.03 -22.04 21.11
CA GLN A 549 18.99 -22.31 22.20
C GLN A 549 18.39 -23.05 23.41
N GLN A 550 17.08 -22.93 23.65
CA GLN A 550 16.39 -23.56 24.79
C GLN A 550 15.80 -24.94 24.47
N ASP A 551 15.80 -25.37 23.21
CA ASP A 551 15.22 -26.62 22.75
C ASP A 551 16.29 -27.64 22.37
N SER A 552 16.22 -28.81 22.99
CA SER A 552 17.15 -29.94 22.77
C SER A 552 16.69 -30.92 21.65
N ASN A 553 15.56 -30.66 20.97
CA ASN A 553 14.87 -31.67 20.14
C ASN A 553 14.97 -31.45 18.61
N GLY A 554 16.12 -30.97 18.05
CA GLY A 554 16.29 -30.84 16.60
C GLY A 554 15.41 -29.74 15.94
N SER A 555 14.94 -28.79 16.74
CA SER A 555 14.11 -27.65 16.27
C SER A 555 14.89 -26.73 15.34
N ASP A 556 16.22 -26.69 15.44
CA ASP A 556 17.14 -25.94 14.58
C ASP A 556 17.14 -26.48 13.13
N LEU A 557 17.22 -27.81 12.95
CA LEU A 557 17.16 -28.43 11.62
C LEU A 557 15.78 -28.22 10.97
N THR A 558 14.70 -28.33 11.75
CA THR A 558 13.33 -28.10 11.25
C THR A 558 13.15 -26.64 10.82
N THR A 559 13.63 -25.69 11.63
CA THR A 559 13.55 -24.24 11.34
C THR A 559 14.36 -23.89 10.09
N LEU A 560 15.58 -24.44 9.98
CA LEU A 560 16.43 -24.28 8.80
C LEU A 560 15.73 -24.82 7.54
N GLY A 561 15.15 -26.03 7.63
CA GLY A 561 14.42 -26.63 6.52
C GLY A 561 13.28 -25.74 6.00
N ARG A 562 12.44 -25.22 6.89
CA ARG A 562 11.34 -24.32 6.57
C ARG A 562 11.83 -23.01 5.94
N LEU A 563 12.91 -22.44 6.45
CA LEU A 563 13.52 -21.23 5.91
C LEU A 563 14.09 -21.46 4.51
N LEU A 564 14.75 -22.59 4.27
CA LEU A 564 15.29 -22.94 2.95
C LEU A 564 14.17 -23.16 1.92
N ASP A 565 13.06 -23.81 2.31
CA ASP A 565 11.88 -23.95 1.45
C ASP A 565 11.30 -22.57 1.08
N PHE A 566 11.22 -21.67 2.03
CA PHE A 566 10.80 -20.29 1.80
C PHE A 566 11.75 -19.55 0.87
N PHE A 567 13.07 -19.64 1.08
CA PHE A 567 14.07 -19.02 0.19
C PHE A 567 13.98 -19.57 -1.24
N GLU A 568 13.75 -20.86 -1.41
CA GLU A 568 13.53 -21.45 -2.73
C GLU A 568 12.27 -20.87 -3.41
N ALA A 569 11.19 -20.67 -2.67
CA ALA A 569 9.95 -20.09 -3.19
C ALA A 569 10.13 -18.64 -3.67
N ILE A 570 10.93 -17.82 -2.96
CA ILE A 570 11.16 -16.42 -3.29
C ILE A 570 12.39 -16.16 -4.18
N ALA A 571 13.20 -17.18 -4.45
CA ALA A 571 14.53 -17.05 -5.07
C ALA A 571 14.55 -16.28 -6.40
N ARG A 572 13.51 -16.44 -7.23
CA ARG A 572 13.36 -15.72 -8.51
C ARG A 572 12.85 -14.28 -8.37
N ARG A 573 12.43 -13.88 -7.17
CA ARG A 573 11.87 -12.55 -6.89
C ARG A 573 12.90 -11.71 -6.16
N SER A 574 13.79 -11.04 -6.91
CA SER A 574 14.89 -10.25 -6.36
C SER A 574 14.45 -9.20 -5.32
N ALA A 575 13.23 -8.68 -5.45
CA ALA A 575 12.66 -7.72 -4.51
C ALA A 575 12.58 -8.26 -3.07
N TYR A 576 12.16 -9.53 -2.89
CA TYR A 576 12.07 -10.14 -1.55
C TYR A 576 13.44 -10.48 -0.96
N LEU A 577 14.40 -10.89 -1.81
CA LEU A 577 15.78 -11.10 -1.36
C LEU A 577 16.41 -9.77 -0.91
N SER A 578 16.18 -8.68 -1.65
CA SER A 578 16.62 -7.33 -1.27
C SER A 578 15.99 -6.88 0.04
N LEU A 579 14.66 -7.06 0.19
CA LEU A 579 13.92 -6.73 1.41
C LEU A 579 14.54 -7.38 2.64
N LEU A 580 14.78 -8.70 2.60
CA LEU A 580 15.34 -9.43 3.73
C LEU A 580 16.80 -9.04 4.03
N SER A 581 17.57 -8.66 3.00
CA SER A 581 18.95 -8.17 3.17
C SER A 581 18.99 -6.77 3.78
N GLU A 582 18.09 -5.87 3.34
CA GLU A 582 18.03 -4.47 3.79
C GLU A 582 17.44 -4.33 5.21
N TYR A 583 16.58 -5.27 5.61
CA TYR A 583 15.86 -5.24 6.90
C TYR A 583 16.15 -6.49 7.73
N PRO A 584 17.29 -6.54 8.45
CA PRO A 584 17.67 -7.69 9.29
C PRO A 584 16.64 -8.04 10.38
N HIS A 585 15.87 -7.04 10.87
CA HIS A 585 14.78 -7.27 11.80
C HIS A 585 13.64 -8.08 11.18
N THR A 586 13.35 -7.89 9.89
CA THR A 586 12.35 -8.67 9.16
C THR A 586 12.81 -10.12 8.99
N LEU A 587 14.08 -10.33 8.64
CA LEU A 587 14.66 -11.68 8.59
C LEU A 587 14.55 -12.39 9.93
N ARG A 588 14.84 -11.71 11.03
CA ARG A 588 14.68 -12.27 12.39
C ARG A 588 13.23 -12.66 12.67
N ARG A 589 12.25 -11.82 12.31
CA ARG A 589 10.81 -12.14 12.47
C ARG A 589 10.40 -13.36 11.64
N VAL A 590 10.84 -13.43 10.40
CA VAL A 590 10.60 -14.60 9.55
C VAL A 590 11.14 -15.86 10.23
N ILE A 591 12.37 -15.84 10.74
CA ILE A 591 12.98 -16.98 11.44
C ILE A 591 12.19 -17.35 12.70
N GLN A 592 11.75 -16.38 13.50
CA GLN A 592 10.91 -16.61 14.67
C GLN A 592 9.58 -17.28 14.29
N MET A 593 8.94 -16.86 13.20
CA MET A 593 7.72 -17.50 12.67
C MET A 593 7.99 -18.92 12.18
N MET A 594 9.10 -19.15 11.44
CA MET A 594 9.51 -20.48 10.97
C MET A 594 9.76 -21.45 12.16
N TYR A 595 10.33 -20.95 13.25
CA TYR A 595 10.53 -21.70 14.49
C TYR A 595 9.20 -22.00 15.18
N ALA A 596 8.38 -20.98 15.39
CA ALA A 596 7.16 -21.07 16.19
C ALA A 596 6.06 -21.94 15.55
N SER A 597 5.95 -21.93 14.21
CA SER A 597 4.80 -22.52 13.52
C SER A 597 5.13 -23.08 12.14
N GLY A 598 4.86 -24.37 11.95
CA GLY A 598 4.94 -25.03 10.63
C GLY A 598 3.87 -24.53 9.66
N TRP A 599 2.68 -24.27 10.18
CA TRP A 599 1.59 -23.70 9.40
C TRP A 599 1.91 -22.28 8.91
N ALA A 600 2.43 -21.40 9.80
CA ALA A 600 2.86 -20.06 9.44
C ALA A 600 3.98 -20.07 8.39
N ALA A 601 4.94 -20.99 8.52
CA ALA A 601 6.01 -21.16 7.56
C ALA A 601 5.46 -21.53 6.16
N GLN A 602 4.55 -22.50 6.09
CA GLN A 602 3.91 -22.89 4.84
C GLN A 602 3.04 -21.76 4.27
N PHE A 603 2.27 -21.09 5.11
CA PHE A 603 1.42 -19.97 4.69
C PHE A 603 2.23 -18.83 4.09
N LEU A 604 3.34 -18.41 4.72
CA LEU A 604 4.24 -17.39 4.18
C LEU A 604 4.95 -17.85 2.90
N THR A 605 5.29 -19.14 2.80
CA THR A 605 5.92 -19.72 1.59
C THR A 605 4.98 -19.70 0.40
N LEU A 606 3.68 -19.97 0.62
CA LEU A 606 2.64 -19.90 -0.41
C LEU A 606 2.28 -18.45 -0.78
N HIS A 607 2.34 -17.52 0.20
CA HIS A 607 1.97 -16.13 0.04
C HIS A 607 3.12 -15.16 0.39
N PRO A 608 4.24 -15.14 -0.37
CA PRO A 608 5.41 -14.32 -0.04
C PRO A 608 5.15 -12.80 -0.01
N ILE A 609 4.07 -12.34 -0.65
CA ILE A 609 3.65 -10.94 -0.62
C ILE A 609 3.38 -10.45 0.81
N LEU A 610 3.06 -11.37 1.74
CA LEU A 610 2.82 -11.05 3.15
C LEU A 610 4.09 -10.65 3.92
N LEU A 611 5.29 -10.80 3.34
CA LEU A 611 6.51 -10.23 3.91
C LEU A 611 6.40 -8.72 4.14
N ASP A 612 5.64 -8.04 3.31
CA ASP A 612 5.43 -6.61 3.41
C ASP A 612 4.74 -6.23 4.75
N GLU A 613 3.89 -7.13 5.27
CA GLU A 613 3.19 -6.93 6.54
C GLU A 613 4.12 -7.00 7.76
N LEU A 614 5.29 -7.62 7.63
CA LEU A 614 6.29 -7.73 8.70
C LEU A 614 7.17 -6.48 8.86
N LEU A 615 7.06 -5.51 7.95
CA LEU A 615 7.89 -4.30 7.97
C LEU A 615 7.37 -3.22 8.91
N ASP A 616 6.07 -3.19 9.20
CA ASP A 616 5.46 -2.15 10.03
C ASP A 616 5.23 -2.61 11.47
N ASP A 617 5.98 -2.01 12.41
CA ASP A 617 5.84 -2.28 13.85
C ASP A 617 4.51 -1.79 14.44
N ARG A 618 3.85 -0.82 13.80
CA ARG A 618 2.59 -0.24 14.29
C ARG A 618 1.42 -1.20 14.13
N ILE A 619 1.46 -2.04 13.10
CA ILE A 619 0.40 -3.00 12.79
C ILE A 619 0.29 -4.07 13.88
N ARG A 620 1.39 -4.39 14.57
CA ARG A 620 1.42 -5.39 15.64
C ARG A 620 0.62 -4.99 16.88
N ASN A 621 0.46 -3.71 17.16
CA ASN A 621 -0.11 -3.23 18.43
C ASN A 621 -1.55 -2.70 18.29
N ALA A 622 -2.12 -2.67 17.10
CA ALA A 622 -3.47 -2.14 16.86
C ALA A 622 -4.49 -3.29 16.76
N ALA A 623 -5.61 -3.17 17.47
CA ALA A 623 -6.77 -4.02 17.22
C ALA A 623 -7.25 -3.81 15.77
N PRO A 624 -7.73 -4.86 15.06
CA PRO A 624 -8.20 -4.72 13.70
C PRO A 624 -9.42 -3.79 13.62
N ASP A 625 -9.31 -2.72 12.83
CA ASP A 625 -10.44 -1.84 12.51
C ASP A 625 -11.24 -2.45 11.36
N LEU A 626 -12.22 -3.29 11.70
CA LEU A 626 -13.05 -4.00 10.72
C LEU A 626 -14.02 -3.09 9.97
N ALA A 627 -14.36 -1.92 10.51
CA ALA A 627 -15.21 -0.95 9.82
C ALA A 627 -14.41 -0.25 8.71
N ALA A 628 -13.18 0.16 8.99
CA ALA A 628 -12.29 0.68 7.98
C ALA A 628 -11.98 -0.37 6.90
N LEU A 629 -11.76 -1.63 7.30
CA LEU A 629 -11.57 -2.75 6.39
C LEU A 629 -12.76 -2.95 5.44
N ALA A 630 -13.99 -2.93 5.95
CA ALA A 630 -15.19 -3.09 5.12
C ALA A 630 -15.31 -1.95 4.09
N CYS A 631 -15.03 -0.71 4.49
CA CYS A 631 -15.02 0.43 3.56
C CYS A 631 -13.93 0.31 2.49
N GLU A 632 -12.71 -0.05 2.88
CA GLU A 632 -11.60 -0.23 1.94
C GLU A 632 -11.89 -1.35 0.94
N LEU A 633 -12.41 -2.48 1.43
CA LEU A 633 -12.77 -3.63 0.61
C LEU A 633 -13.84 -3.25 -0.42
N GLN A 634 -14.88 -2.50 0.00
CA GLN A 634 -15.93 -2.05 -0.92
C GLN A 634 -15.37 -1.13 -2.01
N VAL A 635 -14.53 -0.16 -1.67
CA VAL A 635 -13.89 0.74 -2.65
C VAL A 635 -13.07 -0.05 -3.68
N GLN A 636 -12.33 -1.07 -3.24
CA GLN A 636 -11.51 -1.88 -4.16
C GLN A 636 -12.37 -2.79 -5.05
N LEU A 637 -13.46 -3.36 -4.52
CA LEU A 637 -14.40 -4.18 -5.30
C LEU A 637 -15.15 -3.34 -6.35
N ASP A 638 -15.55 -2.12 -6.00
CA ASP A 638 -16.22 -1.20 -6.91
C ASP A 638 -15.27 -0.76 -8.05
N ALA A 639 -14.00 -0.52 -7.73
CA ALA A 639 -12.97 -0.20 -8.73
C ALA A 639 -12.68 -1.35 -9.70
N ALA A 640 -12.98 -2.60 -9.30
CA ALA A 640 -12.87 -3.81 -10.12
C ALA A 640 -14.23 -4.29 -10.66
N ALA A 641 -15.24 -3.41 -10.73
CA ALA A 641 -16.57 -3.78 -11.21
C ALA A 641 -16.51 -4.29 -12.66
N GLY A 642 -17.10 -5.47 -12.91
CA GLY A 642 -17.06 -6.15 -14.20
C GLY A 642 -15.93 -7.18 -14.36
N ASP A 643 -14.87 -7.09 -13.56
CA ASP A 643 -13.77 -8.08 -13.53
C ASP A 643 -13.95 -9.05 -12.34
N THR A 644 -14.64 -10.15 -12.58
CA THR A 644 -14.96 -11.15 -11.54
C THR A 644 -13.71 -11.79 -10.94
N GLU A 645 -12.70 -12.11 -11.76
CA GLU A 645 -11.46 -12.72 -11.29
C GLU A 645 -10.69 -11.78 -10.38
N ARG A 646 -10.59 -10.51 -10.77
CA ARG A 646 -9.96 -9.48 -9.94
C ARG A 646 -10.68 -9.23 -8.64
N GLN A 647 -12.02 -9.20 -8.64
CA GLN A 647 -12.81 -9.08 -7.41
C GLN A 647 -12.57 -10.26 -6.46
N MET A 648 -12.51 -11.49 -6.99
CA MET A 648 -12.19 -12.69 -6.20
C MET A 648 -10.78 -12.63 -5.62
N ASP A 649 -9.79 -12.12 -6.36
CA ASP A 649 -8.41 -11.96 -5.87
C ASP A 649 -8.32 -10.88 -4.79
N ILE A 650 -9.04 -9.75 -4.93
CA ILE A 650 -9.09 -8.69 -3.92
C ILE A 650 -9.57 -9.23 -2.57
N LEU A 651 -10.65 -10.01 -2.57
CA LEU A 651 -11.18 -10.63 -1.35
C LEU A 651 -10.13 -11.51 -0.65
N ARG A 652 -9.40 -12.33 -1.41
CA ARG A 652 -8.37 -13.24 -0.90
C ARG A 652 -7.15 -12.49 -0.38
N GLU A 653 -6.66 -11.54 -1.13
CA GLU A 653 -5.48 -10.74 -0.76
C GLU A 653 -5.71 -9.98 0.55
N ILE A 654 -6.87 -9.34 0.70
CA ILE A 654 -7.23 -8.61 1.91
C ILE A 654 -7.44 -9.58 3.08
N HIS A 655 -8.16 -10.68 2.87
CA HIS A 655 -8.35 -11.72 3.90
C HIS A 655 -7.00 -12.26 4.39
N HIS A 656 -6.10 -12.65 3.48
CA HIS A 656 -4.80 -13.21 3.85
C HIS A 656 -3.90 -12.21 4.57
N ALA A 657 -3.93 -10.92 4.20
CA ALA A 657 -3.16 -9.89 4.90
C ALA A 657 -3.62 -9.73 6.36
N HIS A 658 -4.95 -9.61 6.59
CA HIS A 658 -5.48 -9.48 7.95
C HIS A 658 -5.34 -10.77 8.79
N LEU A 659 -5.51 -11.94 8.16
CA LEU A 659 -5.24 -13.23 8.79
C LEU A 659 -3.78 -13.32 9.25
N PHE A 660 -2.85 -12.84 8.42
CA PHE A 660 -1.43 -12.85 8.72
C PHE A 660 -1.05 -11.87 9.85
N HIS A 661 -1.73 -10.72 9.95
CA HIS A 661 -1.57 -9.80 11.07
C HIS A 661 -1.98 -10.46 12.40
N LEU A 662 -3.16 -11.12 12.41
CA LEU A 662 -3.63 -11.85 13.59
C LEU A 662 -2.67 -12.99 13.97
N LEU A 663 -2.13 -13.70 12.97
CA LEU A 663 -1.12 -14.74 13.18
C LEU A 663 0.16 -14.18 13.80
N ALA A 664 0.62 -13.03 13.35
CA ALA A 664 1.84 -12.41 13.89
C ALA A 664 1.64 -11.99 15.36
N GLN A 665 0.48 -11.44 15.72
CA GLN A 665 0.11 -11.09 17.10
C GLN A 665 -0.05 -12.33 18.00
N ASP A 666 -0.66 -13.39 17.47
CA ASP A 666 -0.85 -14.66 18.18
C ASP A 666 0.49 -15.35 18.49
N LEU A 667 1.38 -15.44 17.51
CA LEU A 667 2.73 -16.00 17.70
C LEU A 667 3.61 -15.15 18.63
N ALA A 668 3.36 -13.84 18.73
CA ALA A 668 4.00 -12.97 19.71
C ALA A 668 3.44 -13.18 21.14
N GLY A 669 2.28 -13.85 21.28
CA GLY A 669 1.61 -14.06 22.56
C GLY A 669 0.73 -12.88 22.99
N ASP A 670 0.42 -11.95 22.11
CA ASP A 670 -0.36 -10.75 22.39
C ASP A 670 -1.88 -11.03 22.45
N LEU A 671 -2.32 -12.20 21.94
CA LEU A 671 -3.72 -12.58 21.85
C LEU A 671 -4.04 -13.81 22.70
N THR A 672 -5.17 -13.78 23.43
CA THR A 672 -5.75 -14.99 24.00
C THR A 672 -6.53 -15.77 22.92
N VAL A 673 -6.75 -17.07 23.14
CA VAL A 673 -7.47 -17.90 22.18
C VAL A 673 -8.92 -17.43 21.94
N GLU A 674 -9.52 -16.77 22.92
CA GLU A 674 -10.87 -16.18 22.83
C GLU A 674 -10.85 -14.91 21.96
N ILE A 675 -9.93 -13.96 22.24
CA ILE A 675 -9.81 -12.72 21.48
C ILE A 675 -9.45 -13.01 20.03
N LEU A 676 -8.53 -13.96 19.80
CA LEU A 676 -8.18 -14.41 18.48
C LEU A 676 -9.39 -14.95 17.73
N ALA A 677 -10.20 -15.82 18.37
CA ALA A 677 -11.37 -16.41 17.76
C ALA A 677 -12.46 -15.36 17.44
N ASP A 678 -12.63 -14.35 18.32
CA ASP A 678 -13.52 -13.22 18.06
C ASP A 678 -13.07 -12.41 16.84
N HIS A 679 -11.77 -12.09 16.71
CA HIS A 679 -11.21 -11.37 15.56
C HIS A 679 -11.32 -12.18 14.26
N LEU A 680 -10.99 -13.48 14.29
CA LEU A 680 -11.15 -14.36 13.13
C LEU A 680 -12.61 -14.47 12.67
N SER A 681 -13.55 -14.57 13.62
CA SER A 681 -14.98 -14.64 13.30
C SER A 681 -15.49 -13.32 12.71
N ALA A 682 -15.05 -12.20 13.24
CA ALA A 682 -15.45 -10.89 12.74
C ALA A 682 -14.82 -10.57 11.35
N LEU A 683 -13.59 -11.01 11.11
CA LEU A 683 -12.97 -10.95 9.77
C LEU A 683 -13.77 -11.81 8.77
N ALA A 684 -14.14 -13.03 9.17
CA ALA A 684 -14.97 -13.91 8.33
C ALA A 684 -16.33 -13.28 8.02
N ASP A 685 -17.00 -12.67 9.02
CA ASP A 685 -18.28 -11.97 8.82
C ASP A 685 -18.14 -10.83 7.77
N THR A 686 -17.06 -10.05 7.84
CA THR A 686 -16.79 -8.96 6.89
C THR A 686 -16.58 -9.50 5.48
N ILE A 687 -15.78 -10.56 5.32
CA ILE A 687 -15.51 -11.19 4.01
C ILE A 687 -16.79 -11.84 3.44
N VAL A 688 -17.60 -12.52 4.27
CA VAL A 688 -18.89 -13.12 3.87
C VAL A 688 -19.83 -12.03 3.36
N ALA A 689 -19.96 -10.91 4.08
CA ALA A 689 -20.82 -9.80 3.68
C ALA A 689 -20.39 -9.18 2.33
N ALA A 690 -19.11 -8.90 2.16
CA ALA A 690 -18.57 -8.35 0.92
C ALA A 690 -18.70 -9.32 -0.26
N THR A 691 -18.42 -10.61 -0.03
CA THR A 691 -18.57 -11.66 -1.06
C THR A 691 -20.03 -11.82 -1.49
N LEU A 692 -20.97 -11.79 -0.54
CA LEU A 692 -22.41 -11.88 -0.84
C LEU A 692 -22.87 -10.73 -1.73
N GLN A 693 -22.48 -9.51 -1.41
CA GLN A 693 -22.82 -8.32 -2.19
C GLN A 693 -22.21 -8.37 -3.59
N ALA A 694 -20.91 -8.68 -3.69
CA ALA A 694 -20.22 -8.78 -4.98
C ALA A 694 -20.84 -9.90 -5.85
N ALA A 695 -21.10 -11.08 -5.28
CA ALA A 695 -21.75 -12.18 -5.99
C ALA A 695 -23.14 -11.80 -6.51
N TRP A 696 -23.96 -11.07 -5.73
CA TRP A 696 -25.24 -10.57 -6.17
C TRP A 696 -25.12 -9.63 -7.37
N LEU A 697 -24.17 -8.67 -7.31
CA LEU A 697 -23.96 -7.69 -8.37
C LEU A 697 -23.54 -8.31 -9.71
N THR A 698 -22.92 -9.49 -9.71
CA THR A 698 -22.52 -10.21 -10.92
C THR A 698 -23.62 -11.08 -11.54
N LEU A 699 -24.79 -11.21 -10.92
CA LEU A 699 -25.92 -11.93 -11.52
C LEU A 699 -26.57 -11.10 -12.63
N ALA A 700 -26.67 -11.66 -13.83
CA ALA A 700 -27.26 -10.98 -15.00
C ALA A 700 -28.76 -10.65 -14.83
N THR A 701 -29.50 -11.52 -14.15
CA THR A 701 -30.94 -11.37 -13.93
C THR A 701 -31.21 -11.10 -12.46
N ARG A 702 -31.18 -9.83 -12.05
CA ARG A 702 -31.58 -9.37 -10.72
C ARG A 702 -32.94 -8.71 -10.79
N HIS A 703 -33.86 -9.06 -9.86
CA HIS A 703 -35.18 -8.44 -9.78
C HIS A 703 -35.23 -7.25 -8.80
N ARG A 704 -34.12 -7.01 -8.06
CA ARG A 704 -33.96 -5.89 -7.11
C ARG A 704 -32.49 -5.51 -6.95
N GLU A 705 -32.22 -4.33 -6.45
CA GLU A 705 -30.84 -3.85 -6.19
C GLU A 705 -30.23 -4.58 -5.00
N ILE A 706 -30.95 -4.68 -3.88
CA ILE A 706 -30.49 -5.34 -2.64
C ILE A 706 -31.24 -6.65 -2.49
N PRO A 707 -30.55 -7.80 -2.33
CA PRO A 707 -31.21 -9.10 -2.17
C PRO A 707 -31.89 -9.21 -0.81
N LYS A 708 -33.08 -9.73 -0.75
CA LYS A 708 -33.74 -10.20 0.48
C LYS A 708 -33.24 -11.61 0.82
N PHE A 709 -32.00 -11.66 1.25
CA PHE A 709 -31.25 -12.89 1.47
C PHE A 709 -30.31 -12.72 2.67
N ALA A 710 -30.17 -13.78 3.46
CA ALA A 710 -29.29 -13.79 4.62
C ALA A 710 -28.47 -15.07 4.70
N VAL A 711 -27.23 -14.92 5.20
CA VAL A 711 -26.35 -16.00 5.60
C VAL A 711 -26.41 -16.16 7.11
N ILE A 712 -26.77 -17.35 7.55
CA ILE A 712 -26.84 -17.74 8.95
C ILE A 712 -25.63 -18.60 9.28
N ALA A 713 -24.82 -18.16 10.21
CA ALA A 713 -23.65 -18.86 10.70
C ALA A 713 -24.04 -19.90 11.76
N TYR A 714 -23.49 -21.10 11.63
CA TYR A 714 -23.62 -22.21 12.56
C TYR A 714 -22.23 -22.61 13.10
N GLY A 715 -22.16 -23.70 13.83
CA GLY A 715 -20.93 -24.33 14.27
C GLY A 715 -19.94 -23.39 14.96
N ARG A 716 -18.70 -23.36 14.50
CA ARG A 716 -17.65 -22.51 15.07
C ARG A 716 -17.83 -21.04 14.72
N LEU A 717 -18.22 -20.72 13.49
CA LEU A 717 -18.51 -19.36 13.07
C LEU A 717 -19.68 -18.78 13.87
N GLY A 718 -20.75 -19.55 14.02
CA GLY A 718 -21.93 -19.15 14.80
C GLY A 718 -21.60 -18.89 16.27
N GLY A 719 -20.81 -19.76 16.90
CA GLY A 719 -20.36 -19.63 18.30
C GLY A 719 -19.22 -18.63 18.52
N LYS A 720 -18.73 -17.95 17.49
CA LYS A 720 -17.52 -17.09 17.52
C LYS A 720 -16.28 -17.80 18.06
N GLU A 721 -16.07 -19.03 17.63
CA GLU A 721 -14.97 -19.89 18.07
C GLU A 721 -14.10 -20.34 16.88
N LEU A 722 -13.95 -19.48 15.84
CA LEU A 722 -13.21 -19.78 14.63
C LEU A 722 -11.71 -19.94 14.90
N GLY A 723 -11.04 -20.77 14.13
CA GLY A 723 -9.59 -20.92 14.08
C GLY A 723 -9.08 -20.68 12.66
N TYR A 724 -7.74 -20.65 12.47
CA TYR A 724 -7.11 -20.35 11.15
C TYR A 724 -7.53 -21.28 10.02
N VAL A 725 -7.78 -22.55 10.32
CA VAL A 725 -8.15 -23.60 9.33
C VAL A 725 -9.54 -24.12 9.68
N SER A 726 -10.50 -23.21 9.83
CA SER A 726 -11.90 -23.60 10.07
C SER A 726 -12.70 -23.40 8.80
N ASP A 727 -13.54 -24.38 8.49
CA ASP A 727 -14.65 -24.29 7.58
C ASP A 727 -15.74 -23.37 8.14
N LEU A 728 -16.59 -22.84 7.28
CA LEU A 728 -17.74 -22.04 7.64
C LEU A 728 -19.01 -22.88 7.48
N ASP A 729 -19.65 -23.26 8.61
CA ASP A 729 -20.97 -23.87 8.64
C ASP A 729 -22.02 -22.78 8.39
N VAL A 730 -22.77 -22.83 7.27
CA VAL A 730 -23.74 -21.79 6.92
C VAL A 730 -25.05 -22.35 6.42
N VAL A 731 -26.14 -21.61 6.65
CA VAL A 731 -27.46 -21.84 6.10
C VAL A 731 -27.92 -20.57 5.42
N PHE A 732 -28.53 -20.70 4.25
CA PHE A 732 -29.02 -19.58 3.45
C PHE A 732 -30.54 -19.43 3.56
N LEU A 733 -31.00 -18.24 3.95
CA LEU A 733 -32.42 -17.90 4.09
C LEU A 733 -32.79 -16.73 3.17
N PHE A 734 -34.03 -16.73 2.69
CA PHE A 734 -34.62 -15.60 1.94
C PHE A 734 -36.04 -15.30 2.36
N ASP A 735 -36.48 -14.06 2.16
CA ASP A 735 -37.85 -13.63 2.43
C ASP A 735 -38.38 -12.70 1.32
N ASP A 736 -38.79 -13.30 0.22
CA ASP A 736 -39.16 -12.60 -1.01
C ASP A 736 -40.34 -13.27 -1.72
N ASP A 737 -41.40 -12.49 -2.03
CA ASP A 737 -42.61 -12.96 -2.69
C ASP A 737 -42.50 -13.06 -4.22
N HIS A 738 -41.32 -12.69 -4.82
CA HIS A 738 -41.15 -12.78 -6.27
C HIS A 738 -41.21 -14.24 -6.73
N PRO A 739 -41.95 -14.58 -7.80
CA PRO A 739 -42.13 -15.98 -8.24
C PRO A 739 -40.80 -16.71 -8.50
N ASP A 740 -39.80 -16.01 -9.04
CA ASP A 740 -38.51 -16.58 -9.37
C ASP A 740 -37.49 -16.49 -8.22
N ALA A 741 -37.86 -15.95 -7.05
CA ALA A 741 -37.00 -15.78 -5.91
C ALA A 741 -36.24 -17.07 -5.50
N PRO A 742 -36.88 -18.24 -5.38
CA PRO A 742 -36.15 -19.46 -5.01
C PRO A 742 -35.04 -19.82 -5.99
N ALA A 743 -35.30 -19.68 -7.29
CA ALA A 743 -34.31 -20.00 -8.33
C ALA A 743 -33.15 -18.97 -8.38
N LEU A 744 -33.46 -17.69 -8.21
CA LEU A 744 -32.50 -16.61 -8.20
C LEU A 744 -31.58 -16.68 -6.96
N TYR A 745 -32.14 -16.90 -5.78
CA TYR A 745 -31.36 -17.03 -4.56
C TYR A 745 -30.59 -18.35 -4.48
N ALA A 746 -31.06 -19.43 -5.10
CA ALA A 746 -30.26 -20.65 -5.27
C ALA A 746 -29.03 -20.40 -6.15
N LYS A 747 -29.16 -19.61 -7.24
CA LYS A 747 -28.02 -19.19 -8.08
C LYS A 747 -27.07 -18.28 -7.29
N LEU A 748 -27.57 -17.38 -6.45
CA LEU A 748 -26.76 -16.54 -5.58
C LEU A 748 -25.95 -17.40 -4.61
N ALA A 749 -26.58 -18.33 -3.91
CA ALA A 749 -25.93 -19.23 -2.97
C ALA A 749 -24.84 -20.08 -3.66
N GLN A 750 -25.12 -20.65 -4.83
CA GLN A 750 -24.14 -21.40 -5.61
C GLN A 750 -22.93 -20.53 -6.01
N ARG A 751 -23.18 -19.30 -6.48
CA ARG A 751 -22.13 -18.35 -6.85
C ARG A 751 -21.31 -17.92 -5.63
N PHE A 752 -21.96 -17.62 -4.52
CA PHE A 752 -21.30 -17.32 -3.25
C PHE A 752 -20.38 -18.45 -2.81
N ILE A 753 -20.86 -19.70 -2.80
CA ILE A 753 -20.05 -20.88 -2.47
C ILE A 753 -18.86 -20.98 -3.43
N THR A 754 -19.09 -20.84 -4.74
CA THR A 754 -18.02 -20.86 -5.73
C THR A 754 -16.96 -19.80 -5.45
N TRP A 755 -17.34 -18.57 -5.13
CA TRP A 755 -16.41 -17.50 -4.82
C TRP A 755 -15.60 -17.76 -3.56
N MET A 756 -16.21 -18.39 -2.55
CA MET A 756 -15.52 -18.73 -1.30
C MET A 756 -14.53 -19.88 -1.48
N THR A 757 -14.90 -20.93 -2.24
CA THR A 757 -14.16 -22.19 -2.31
C THR A 757 -13.24 -22.34 -3.51
N SER A 758 -13.39 -21.50 -4.57
CA SER A 758 -12.56 -21.63 -5.77
C SER A 758 -11.12 -21.20 -5.52
N HIS A 759 -10.17 -21.93 -6.08
CA HIS A 759 -8.78 -21.52 -6.13
C HIS A 759 -8.55 -20.48 -7.24
N THR A 760 -7.94 -19.34 -6.89
CA THR A 760 -7.41 -18.35 -7.83
C THR A 760 -5.90 -18.20 -7.67
N SER A 761 -5.29 -17.28 -8.41
CA SER A 761 -3.87 -16.96 -8.25
C SER A 761 -3.53 -16.46 -6.83
N ALA A 762 -4.50 -15.85 -6.13
CA ALA A 762 -4.38 -15.37 -4.75
C ALA A 762 -4.72 -16.43 -3.68
N GLY A 763 -5.12 -17.65 -4.05
CA GLY A 763 -5.45 -18.74 -3.13
C GLY A 763 -6.95 -19.02 -2.99
N ILE A 764 -7.39 -19.47 -1.80
CA ILE A 764 -8.78 -19.76 -1.42
C ILE A 764 -9.21 -18.86 -0.26
N LEU A 765 -10.51 -18.58 -0.10
CA LEU A 765 -11.03 -17.88 1.07
C LEU A 765 -11.33 -18.84 2.22
N PHE A 766 -12.42 -19.62 2.09
CA PHE A 766 -12.87 -20.57 3.09
C PHE A 766 -13.52 -21.78 2.44
N ASP A 767 -13.42 -22.93 3.08
CA ASP A 767 -14.29 -24.06 2.82
C ASP A 767 -15.68 -23.76 3.42
N ILE A 768 -16.76 -24.19 2.72
CA ILE A 768 -18.14 -23.91 3.11
C ILE A 768 -18.87 -25.24 3.35
N ASP A 769 -19.41 -25.42 4.56
CA ASP A 769 -20.28 -26.55 4.90
C ASP A 769 -21.74 -26.06 5.02
N ILE A 770 -22.62 -26.71 4.25
CA ILE A 770 -24.07 -26.46 4.23
C ILE A 770 -24.87 -27.66 4.73
N ALA A 771 -24.24 -28.62 5.41
CA ALA A 771 -24.91 -29.85 5.87
C ALA A 771 -26.01 -29.60 6.91
N LEU A 772 -25.95 -28.49 7.66
CA LEU A 772 -26.91 -28.11 8.69
C LEU A 772 -28.19 -27.42 8.16
N ARG A 773 -28.36 -27.35 6.83
CA ARG A 773 -29.60 -26.83 6.24
C ARG A 773 -30.77 -27.80 6.45
N PRO A 774 -32.05 -27.30 6.41
CA PRO A 774 -33.24 -28.15 6.51
C PRO A 774 -33.15 -29.34 5.55
N ASP A 775 -33.49 -30.55 6.07
CA ASP A 775 -33.37 -31.84 5.37
C ASP A 775 -31.95 -32.24 4.95
N GLY A 776 -30.93 -31.58 5.46
CA GLY A 776 -29.51 -31.92 5.21
C GLY A 776 -29.15 -32.00 3.72
N ALA A 777 -28.43 -33.04 3.32
CA ALA A 777 -28.00 -33.20 1.92
C ALA A 777 -29.16 -33.35 0.91
N SER A 778 -30.36 -33.77 1.35
CA SER A 778 -31.55 -33.91 0.51
C SER A 778 -32.33 -32.60 0.37
N GLY A 779 -32.06 -31.60 1.22
CA GLY A 779 -32.78 -30.34 1.23
C GLY A 779 -32.30 -29.33 0.20
N MET A 780 -33.11 -28.29 -0.02
CA MET A 780 -32.78 -27.18 -0.91
C MET A 780 -31.58 -26.41 -0.38
N ILE A 781 -30.78 -25.87 -1.28
CA ILE A 781 -29.60 -25.06 -0.91
C ILE A 781 -29.97 -23.75 -0.22
N VAL A 782 -31.17 -23.21 -0.53
CA VAL A 782 -31.76 -22.03 0.10
C VAL A 782 -33.14 -22.34 0.60
N SER A 783 -33.56 -21.76 1.73
CA SER A 783 -34.90 -21.92 2.30
C SER A 783 -35.55 -20.55 2.51
N SER A 784 -36.86 -20.44 2.27
CA SER A 784 -37.60 -19.26 2.73
C SER A 784 -37.65 -19.27 4.26
N VAL A 785 -37.67 -18.08 4.89
CA VAL A 785 -37.74 -17.95 6.35
C VAL A 785 -38.98 -18.68 6.89
N ALA A 786 -40.12 -18.58 6.19
CA ALA A 786 -41.36 -19.29 6.57
C ALA A 786 -41.23 -20.82 6.47
N ALA A 787 -40.52 -21.34 5.48
CA ALA A 787 -40.25 -22.78 5.36
C ALA A 787 -39.27 -23.25 6.45
N PHE A 788 -38.25 -22.49 6.74
CA PHE A 788 -37.32 -22.74 7.84
C PHE A 788 -38.02 -22.79 9.20
N GLU A 789 -38.93 -21.82 9.48
CA GLU A 789 -39.71 -21.78 10.71
C GLU A 789 -40.60 -23.01 10.86
N ARG A 790 -41.35 -23.39 9.80
CA ARG A 790 -42.17 -24.60 9.81
C ARG A 790 -41.31 -25.85 10.04
N TYR A 791 -40.21 -25.97 9.35
CA TYR A 791 -39.30 -27.11 9.51
C TYR A 791 -38.79 -27.23 10.94
N GLN A 792 -38.26 -26.15 11.50
CA GLN A 792 -37.73 -26.14 12.87
C GLN A 792 -38.82 -26.43 13.94
N THR A 793 -40.07 -26.07 13.67
CA THR A 793 -41.15 -26.26 14.61
C THR A 793 -41.73 -27.69 14.56
N SER A 794 -41.75 -28.33 13.37
CA SER A 794 -42.52 -29.59 13.19
C SER A 794 -41.69 -30.79 12.78
N SER A 795 -40.55 -30.63 12.13
CA SER A 795 -39.85 -31.70 11.44
C SER A 795 -38.38 -31.86 11.83
N ALA A 796 -37.76 -30.83 12.41
CA ALA A 796 -36.35 -30.80 12.79
C ALA A 796 -36.04 -31.84 13.87
N TRP A 797 -34.91 -32.49 13.75
CA TRP A 797 -34.41 -33.41 14.76
C TRP A 797 -33.82 -32.63 15.95
N LEU A 798 -33.82 -33.25 17.12
CA LEU A 798 -33.30 -32.63 18.32
C LEU A 798 -31.85 -32.15 18.19
N TRP A 799 -31.02 -32.91 17.50
CA TRP A 799 -29.62 -32.50 17.26
C TRP A 799 -29.49 -31.25 16.39
N GLU A 800 -30.46 -30.95 15.53
CA GLU A 800 -30.53 -29.68 14.78
C GLU A 800 -30.86 -28.52 15.71
N HIS A 801 -31.71 -28.71 16.72
CA HIS A 801 -31.92 -27.72 17.78
C HIS A 801 -30.68 -27.51 18.67
N GLN A 802 -29.85 -28.58 18.86
CA GLN A 802 -28.54 -28.40 19.49
C GLN A 802 -27.64 -27.50 18.64
N ALA A 803 -27.54 -27.73 17.33
CA ALA A 803 -26.77 -26.90 16.41
C ALA A 803 -27.33 -25.45 16.37
N LEU A 804 -28.66 -25.29 16.40
CA LEU A 804 -29.36 -23.99 16.43
C LEU A 804 -28.97 -23.15 17.67
N SER A 805 -28.61 -23.78 18.80
CA SER A 805 -28.15 -23.05 20.00
C SER A 805 -26.95 -22.15 19.74
N ARG A 806 -26.10 -22.52 18.77
CA ARG A 806 -24.89 -21.79 18.37
C ARG A 806 -25.08 -20.96 17.11
N ALA A 807 -26.25 -20.97 16.50
CA ALA A 807 -26.50 -20.24 15.26
C ALA A 807 -26.72 -18.75 15.49
N ARG A 808 -26.34 -17.92 14.52
CA ARG A 808 -26.55 -16.46 14.51
C ARG A 808 -26.67 -15.90 13.10
N PHE A 809 -27.24 -14.72 12.97
CA PHE A 809 -27.14 -13.93 11.75
C PHE A 809 -25.67 -13.54 11.48
N CYS A 810 -25.20 -13.70 10.24
CA CYS A 810 -23.86 -13.37 9.81
C CYS A 810 -23.84 -12.18 8.85
N ALA A 811 -24.55 -12.27 7.72
CA ALA A 811 -24.52 -11.25 6.68
C ALA A 811 -25.84 -11.25 5.86
N GLY A 812 -26.10 -10.14 5.15
CA GLY A 812 -27.24 -9.99 4.26
C GLY A 812 -28.33 -9.08 4.81
N ASP A 813 -29.60 -9.39 4.55
CA ASP A 813 -30.76 -8.57 4.97
C ASP A 813 -30.97 -8.67 6.47
N ALA A 814 -30.85 -7.54 7.18
CA ALA A 814 -31.02 -7.47 8.63
C ALA A 814 -32.42 -7.86 9.11
N ALA A 815 -33.45 -7.58 8.33
CA ALA A 815 -34.82 -7.94 8.71
C ALA A 815 -35.04 -9.46 8.71
N ILE A 816 -34.39 -10.17 7.78
CA ILE A 816 -34.35 -11.64 7.78
C ILE A 816 -33.54 -12.13 8.99
N GLY A 817 -32.44 -11.49 9.30
CA GLY A 817 -31.64 -11.78 10.50
C GLY A 817 -32.46 -11.67 11.78
N GLU A 818 -33.16 -10.56 11.97
CA GLU A 818 -34.06 -10.36 13.12
C GLU A 818 -35.17 -11.41 13.18
N ARG A 819 -35.75 -11.78 12.04
CA ARG A 819 -36.78 -12.81 11.99
C ARG A 819 -36.19 -14.19 12.32
N PHE A 820 -35.01 -14.51 11.85
CA PHE A 820 -34.29 -15.73 12.21
C PHE A 820 -34.02 -15.79 13.73
N GLU A 821 -33.52 -14.70 14.34
CA GLU A 821 -33.25 -14.66 15.77
C GLU A 821 -34.52 -14.85 16.61
N ARG A 822 -35.67 -14.31 16.16
CA ARG A 822 -36.99 -14.58 16.82
C ARG A 822 -37.37 -16.05 16.74
N ILE A 823 -37.22 -16.68 15.56
CA ILE A 823 -37.50 -18.12 15.39
C ILE A 823 -36.59 -18.94 16.29
N ARG A 824 -35.26 -18.65 16.26
CA ARG A 824 -34.27 -19.32 17.11
C ARG A 824 -34.62 -19.19 18.59
N TYR A 825 -34.96 -17.98 19.04
CA TYR A 825 -35.37 -17.69 20.41
C TYR A 825 -36.61 -18.53 20.81
N GLN A 826 -37.65 -18.59 19.97
CA GLN A 826 -38.85 -19.39 20.21
C GLN A 826 -38.57 -20.90 20.30
N ILE A 827 -37.80 -21.44 19.38
CA ILE A 827 -37.45 -22.87 19.33
C ILE A 827 -36.62 -23.29 20.55
N LEU A 828 -35.60 -22.49 20.92
CA LEU A 828 -34.77 -22.82 22.08
C LEU A 828 -35.52 -22.72 23.39
N ARG A 829 -36.54 -21.86 23.51
CA ARG A 829 -37.38 -21.69 24.68
C ARG A 829 -38.67 -22.56 24.70
N THR A 830 -38.85 -23.38 23.68
CA THR A 830 -39.98 -24.35 23.72
C THR A 830 -39.79 -25.28 24.91
N GLU A 831 -40.79 -25.32 25.80
CA GLU A 831 -40.79 -26.19 26.98
C GLU A 831 -40.78 -27.66 26.53
N ARG A 832 -39.81 -28.40 27.02
CA ARG A 832 -39.66 -29.84 26.73
C ARG A 832 -40.15 -30.64 27.92
N ALA A 833 -41.39 -31.13 27.82
CA ALA A 833 -42.05 -31.86 28.93
C ALA A 833 -41.32 -33.18 29.25
N ASP A 834 -40.73 -33.86 28.27
CA ASP A 834 -39.99 -35.10 28.46
C ASP A 834 -38.49 -34.87 28.50
N VAL A 835 -37.99 -34.52 29.70
CA VAL A 835 -36.53 -34.33 29.95
C VAL A 835 -35.75 -35.63 29.76
N ALA A 836 -36.35 -36.82 30.01
CA ALA A 836 -35.67 -38.11 29.80
C ALA A 836 -35.46 -38.41 28.31
N ALA A 837 -36.46 -38.10 27.47
CA ALA A 837 -36.31 -38.23 26.02
C ALA A 837 -35.25 -37.27 25.45
N LEU A 838 -35.20 -36.00 25.92
CA LEU A 838 -34.14 -35.03 25.58
C LEU A 838 -32.76 -35.60 25.91
N LYS A 839 -32.55 -36.07 27.14
CA LYS A 839 -31.32 -36.63 27.63
C LYS A 839 -30.88 -37.85 26.81
N ASN A 840 -31.77 -38.82 26.60
CA ASN A 840 -31.48 -40.02 25.81
C ASN A 840 -31.11 -39.73 24.37
N SER A 841 -31.76 -38.74 23.72
CA SER A 841 -31.46 -38.32 22.37
C SER A 841 -30.05 -37.68 22.26
N VAL A 842 -29.68 -36.85 23.22
CA VAL A 842 -28.33 -36.23 23.29
C VAL A 842 -27.23 -37.30 23.47
N LEU A 843 -27.46 -38.26 24.39
CA LEU A 843 -26.56 -39.39 24.64
C LEU A 843 -26.42 -40.29 23.41
N ALA A 844 -27.54 -40.62 22.76
CA ALA A 844 -27.52 -41.43 21.53
C ALA A 844 -26.75 -40.75 20.40
N MET A 845 -26.91 -39.46 20.21
CA MET A 845 -26.18 -38.71 19.19
C MET A 845 -24.67 -38.65 19.50
N ARG A 846 -24.29 -38.39 20.78
CA ARG A 846 -22.89 -38.43 21.19
C ARG A 846 -22.24 -39.78 20.95
N LYS A 847 -22.93 -40.87 21.29
CA LYS A 847 -22.45 -42.25 21.03
C LYS A 847 -22.23 -42.48 19.53
N LYS A 848 -23.22 -42.09 18.68
CA LYS A 848 -23.09 -42.18 17.23
C LYS A 848 -21.86 -41.46 16.69
N MET A 849 -21.52 -40.27 17.26
CA MET A 849 -20.32 -39.51 16.86
C MET A 849 -19.02 -40.24 17.26
N ILE A 850 -18.98 -40.85 18.44
CA ILE A 850 -17.81 -41.64 18.89
C ILE A 850 -17.61 -42.85 17.99
N ASP A 851 -18.70 -43.57 17.70
CA ASP A 851 -18.68 -44.77 16.84
C ASP A 851 -18.23 -44.41 15.40
N ALA A 852 -18.54 -43.20 14.92
CA ALA A 852 -18.15 -42.71 13.60
C ALA A 852 -16.67 -42.27 13.53
N HIS A 853 -16.06 -41.91 14.66
CA HIS A 853 -14.71 -41.37 14.72
C HIS A 853 -13.84 -42.06 15.80
N PRO A 854 -13.59 -43.34 15.68
CA PRO A 854 -12.80 -44.10 16.67
C PRO A 854 -11.35 -43.61 16.67
N ASN A 855 -10.78 -43.49 17.86
CA ASN A 855 -9.37 -43.16 18.04
C ASN A 855 -8.55 -44.44 18.29
N PRO A 856 -7.85 -44.99 17.28
CA PRO A 856 -7.06 -46.26 17.42
C PRO A 856 -5.69 -46.03 18.07
N THR A 857 -5.32 -44.80 18.44
CA THR A 857 -3.99 -44.48 18.97
C THR A 857 -3.96 -44.40 20.48
N PRO A 858 -2.80 -44.57 21.12
CA PRO A 858 -2.66 -44.39 22.59
C PRO A 858 -2.69 -42.92 23.02
N LEU A 859 -2.79 -41.98 22.08
CA LEU A 859 -2.88 -40.54 22.34
C LEU A 859 -4.33 -40.15 22.61
N PHE A 860 -4.52 -39.09 23.41
CA PHE A 860 -5.82 -38.52 23.67
C PHE A 860 -6.21 -37.51 22.57
N ASP A 861 -7.33 -37.73 21.91
CA ASP A 861 -7.92 -36.81 20.94
C ASP A 861 -8.68 -35.73 21.69
N LEU A 862 -8.15 -34.50 21.64
CA LEU A 862 -8.69 -33.32 22.37
C LEU A 862 -10.14 -33.00 22.01
N LYS A 863 -10.59 -33.40 20.82
CA LYS A 863 -11.95 -33.11 20.31
C LYS A 863 -12.88 -34.29 20.56
N GLN A 864 -12.48 -35.51 20.17
CA GLN A 864 -13.40 -36.64 20.00
C GLN A 864 -13.48 -37.57 21.21
N ASP A 865 -12.38 -37.75 21.96
CA ASP A 865 -12.33 -38.71 23.05
C ASP A 865 -13.20 -38.26 24.25
N SER A 866 -13.58 -39.22 25.06
CA SER A 866 -14.36 -38.99 26.26
C SER A 866 -13.69 -38.03 27.24
N GLY A 867 -14.38 -36.97 27.63
CA GLY A 867 -13.84 -35.85 28.42
C GLY A 867 -13.18 -34.77 27.55
N GLY A 868 -13.29 -34.86 26.22
CA GLY A 868 -12.82 -33.86 25.28
C GLY A 868 -13.80 -32.71 25.05
N MET A 869 -13.49 -31.86 24.06
CA MET A 869 -14.24 -30.63 23.77
C MET A 869 -15.70 -30.88 23.37
N ILE A 870 -15.97 -31.94 22.60
CA ILE A 870 -17.33 -32.27 22.18
C ILE A 870 -18.23 -32.61 23.37
N ASP A 871 -17.70 -33.27 24.40
CA ASP A 871 -18.48 -33.54 25.61
C ASP A 871 -18.93 -32.24 26.29
N ILE A 872 -18.05 -31.24 26.34
CA ILE A 872 -18.38 -29.93 26.88
C ILE A 872 -19.46 -29.25 26.05
N GLU A 873 -19.31 -29.24 24.71
CA GLU A 873 -20.27 -28.67 23.78
C GLU A 873 -21.66 -29.32 23.93
N PHE A 874 -21.72 -30.65 24.06
CA PHE A 874 -22.98 -31.40 24.28
C PHE A 874 -23.61 -31.09 25.61
N MET A 875 -22.84 -30.97 26.71
CA MET A 875 -23.37 -30.56 28.01
C MET A 875 -23.98 -29.16 27.96
N VAL A 876 -23.27 -28.20 27.36
CA VAL A 876 -23.76 -26.81 27.23
C VAL A 876 -25.05 -26.76 26.40
N GLN A 877 -25.09 -27.43 25.25
CA GLN A 877 -26.26 -27.50 24.39
C GLN A 877 -27.46 -28.15 25.09
N TYR A 878 -27.24 -29.23 25.83
CA TYR A 878 -28.25 -29.87 26.62
C TYR A 878 -28.82 -28.93 27.69
N LEU A 879 -27.96 -28.25 28.47
CA LEU A 879 -28.38 -27.30 29.50
C LEU A 879 -29.18 -26.12 28.90
N VAL A 880 -28.74 -25.60 27.75
CA VAL A 880 -29.52 -24.56 27.02
C VAL A 880 -30.91 -25.11 26.65
N LEU A 881 -31.00 -26.24 26.01
CA LEU A 881 -32.29 -26.82 25.56
C LEU A 881 -33.23 -27.20 26.73
N GLN A 882 -32.69 -27.58 27.88
CA GLN A 882 -33.47 -27.94 29.04
C GLN A 882 -33.96 -26.72 29.82
N HIS A 883 -33.16 -25.66 29.92
CA HIS A 883 -33.42 -24.59 30.88
C HIS A 883 -33.79 -23.24 30.25
N ALA A 884 -33.61 -23.05 28.93
CA ALA A 884 -33.90 -21.79 28.27
C ALA A 884 -35.37 -21.33 28.34
N ALA A 885 -36.29 -22.25 28.49
CA ALA A 885 -37.69 -21.89 28.72
C ALA A 885 -37.85 -21.01 29.97
N ARG A 886 -37.10 -21.33 31.03
CA ARG A 886 -37.14 -20.61 32.33
C ARG A 886 -36.11 -19.46 32.37
N TYR A 887 -34.94 -19.62 31.74
CA TYR A 887 -33.83 -18.67 31.79
C TYR A 887 -33.47 -18.19 30.38
N GLU A 888 -34.11 -17.08 29.96
CA GLU A 888 -33.94 -16.55 28.59
C GLU A 888 -32.51 -16.13 28.21
N GLN A 889 -31.68 -15.74 29.21
CA GLN A 889 -30.30 -15.37 29.00
C GLN A 889 -29.47 -16.51 28.42
N LEU A 890 -29.87 -17.78 28.58
CA LEU A 890 -29.22 -18.93 27.96
C LEU A 890 -29.42 -18.98 26.43
N THR A 891 -30.32 -18.20 25.86
CA THR A 891 -30.56 -18.10 24.43
C THR A 891 -29.65 -17.08 23.76
N ILE A 892 -28.95 -16.24 24.51
CA ILE A 892 -27.93 -15.30 23.95
C ILE A 892 -26.82 -16.15 23.35
N ASN A 893 -26.53 -15.90 22.07
CA ASN A 893 -25.49 -16.65 21.39
C ASN A 893 -24.12 -16.26 21.96
N ARG A 894 -23.56 -17.15 22.73
CA ARG A 894 -22.26 -17.03 23.40
C ARG A 894 -21.48 -18.32 23.21
N GLY A 895 -20.16 -18.20 23.31
CA GLY A 895 -19.27 -19.35 23.32
C GLY A 895 -19.48 -20.23 24.56
N ASN A 896 -19.03 -21.48 24.50
CA ASN A 896 -19.22 -22.49 25.55
C ASN A 896 -18.72 -22.04 26.93
N ILE A 897 -17.59 -21.31 27.00
CA ILE A 897 -17.01 -20.78 28.23
C ILE A 897 -17.99 -19.85 28.97
N ALA A 898 -18.62 -18.95 28.24
CA ALA A 898 -19.56 -17.98 28.81
C ALA A 898 -20.86 -18.65 29.27
N LEU A 899 -21.37 -19.63 28.50
CA LEU A 899 -22.55 -20.39 28.83
C LEU A 899 -22.37 -21.28 30.07
N LEU A 900 -21.19 -21.93 30.19
CA LEU A 900 -20.87 -22.71 31.42
C LEU A 900 -20.89 -21.83 32.68
N LYS A 901 -20.23 -20.67 32.62
CA LYS A 901 -20.22 -19.71 33.72
C LYS A 901 -21.62 -19.23 34.07
N MET A 902 -22.43 -18.90 33.06
CA MET A 902 -23.82 -18.51 33.24
C MET A 902 -24.66 -19.63 33.88
N CYS A 903 -24.45 -20.88 33.50
CA CYS A 903 -25.11 -22.00 34.13
C CYS A 903 -24.74 -22.15 35.63
N GLY A 904 -23.48 -21.85 35.97
CA GLY A 904 -23.07 -21.79 37.42
C GLY A 904 -23.69 -20.62 38.15
N GLU A 905 -23.80 -19.43 37.55
CA GLU A 905 -24.45 -18.23 38.11
C GLU A 905 -25.95 -18.41 38.33
N LEU A 906 -26.59 -19.29 37.55
CA LEU A 906 -27.99 -19.64 37.62
C LEU A 906 -28.31 -20.85 38.55
N ASP A 907 -27.30 -21.36 39.26
CA ASP A 907 -27.39 -22.56 40.08
C ASP A 907 -27.89 -23.81 39.35
N LEU A 908 -27.67 -23.91 38.04
CA LEU A 908 -28.00 -25.10 37.23
C LEU A 908 -26.96 -26.20 37.36
N ILE A 909 -25.74 -25.79 37.61
CA ILE A 909 -24.60 -26.65 37.92
C ILE A 909 -23.73 -26.00 39.02
N ASP A 910 -22.93 -26.77 39.71
CA ASP A 910 -22.01 -26.24 40.70
C ASP A 910 -21.06 -25.18 40.07
N ALA A 911 -21.01 -23.99 40.68
CA ALA A 911 -20.31 -22.83 40.10
C ALA A 911 -18.80 -23.02 40.04
N GLU A 912 -18.20 -23.74 41.02
CA GLU A 912 -16.78 -24.04 41.00
C GLU A 912 -16.44 -25.04 39.90
N LEU A 913 -17.26 -26.10 39.75
CA LEU A 913 -17.08 -27.08 38.69
C LEU A 913 -17.34 -26.47 37.30
N ALA A 914 -18.32 -25.58 37.16
CA ALA A 914 -18.57 -24.82 35.95
C ALA A 914 -17.32 -24.02 35.52
N THR A 915 -16.68 -23.35 36.47
CA THR A 915 -15.44 -22.59 36.20
C THR A 915 -14.30 -23.52 35.79
N LYS A 916 -14.10 -24.65 36.53
CA LYS A 916 -13.07 -25.64 36.18
C LYS A 916 -13.24 -26.25 34.79
N VAL A 917 -14.49 -26.52 34.37
CA VAL A 917 -14.78 -27.04 33.02
C VAL A 917 -14.63 -25.96 31.96
N ALA A 918 -14.98 -24.71 32.25
CA ALA A 918 -14.73 -23.58 31.35
C ALA A 918 -13.22 -23.38 31.13
N ASP A 919 -12.41 -23.50 32.19
CA ASP A 919 -10.94 -23.44 32.10
C ASP A 919 -10.36 -24.67 31.36
N ALA A 920 -10.96 -25.87 31.58
CA ALA A 920 -10.59 -27.06 30.82
C ALA A 920 -10.87 -26.86 29.32
N TYR A 921 -12.00 -26.30 28.93
CA TYR A 921 -12.33 -26.02 27.53
C TYR A 921 -11.31 -25.03 26.92
N ARG A 922 -10.94 -23.97 27.64
CA ARG A 922 -9.90 -23.01 27.22
C ARG A 922 -8.57 -23.69 27.01
N ALA A 923 -8.15 -24.54 27.95
CA ALA A 923 -6.88 -25.26 27.87
C ALA A 923 -6.87 -26.27 26.71
N LEU A 924 -7.93 -27.03 26.51
CA LEU A 924 -8.06 -27.95 25.37
C LEU A 924 -8.06 -27.22 24.03
N ARG A 925 -8.75 -26.09 23.93
CA ARG A 925 -8.70 -25.22 22.72
C ARG A 925 -7.31 -24.68 22.47
N LYS A 926 -6.61 -24.22 23.50
CA LYS A 926 -5.21 -23.74 23.40
C LYS A 926 -4.27 -24.84 22.90
N LEU A 927 -4.39 -26.06 23.44
CA LEU A 927 -3.61 -27.21 22.97
C LEU A 927 -3.95 -27.56 21.50
N GLN A 928 -5.22 -27.59 21.15
CA GLN A 928 -5.64 -27.84 19.77
C GLN A 928 -5.07 -26.79 18.81
N HIS A 929 -5.15 -25.52 19.19
CA HIS A 929 -4.62 -24.40 18.45
C HIS A 929 -3.11 -24.53 18.21
N GLN A 930 -2.34 -24.83 19.26
CA GLN A 930 -0.89 -25.07 19.16
C GLN A 930 -0.54 -26.22 18.20
N LEU A 931 -1.28 -27.33 18.25
CA LEU A 931 -1.07 -28.47 17.36
C LEU A 931 -1.37 -28.12 15.90
N ARG A 932 -2.44 -27.35 15.67
CA ARG A 932 -2.79 -26.83 14.32
C ARG A 932 -1.71 -25.90 13.79
N LEU A 933 -1.17 -24.99 14.59
CA LEU A 933 -0.04 -24.14 14.24
C LEU A 933 1.21 -24.93 13.89
N GLN A 934 1.39 -26.13 14.48
CA GLN A 934 2.49 -27.03 14.10
C GLN A 934 2.21 -27.85 12.83
N GLY A 935 1.05 -27.65 12.18
CA GLY A 935 0.65 -28.36 10.96
C GLY A 935 0.11 -29.78 11.20
N GLN A 936 -0.36 -30.07 12.42
CA GLN A 936 -0.95 -31.38 12.73
C GLN A 936 -2.45 -31.38 12.40
N ASP A 937 -2.89 -32.29 11.54
CA ASP A 937 -4.29 -32.43 11.17
C ASP A 937 -5.17 -33.00 12.29
N LEU A 938 -4.62 -33.85 13.14
CA LEU A 938 -5.32 -34.43 14.27
C LEU A 938 -4.79 -33.83 15.58
N ALA A 939 -5.68 -33.28 16.39
CA ALA A 939 -5.31 -32.68 17.66
C ALA A 939 -5.22 -33.75 18.76
N ARG A 940 -4.14 -34.53 18.75
CA ARG A 940 -3.88 -35.62 19.69
C ARG A 940 -2.65 -35.35 20.55
N VAL A 941 -2.77 -35.59 21.83
CA VAL A 941 -1.72 -35.37 22.83
C VAL A 941 -1.47 -36.60 23.69
N VAL A 942 -0.29 -36.67 24.32
CA VAL A 942 -0.04 -37.64 25.36
C VAL A 942 -1.06 -37.40 26.50
N PRO A 943 -1.75 -38.45 27.00
CA PRO A 943 -2.82 -38.28 28.00
C PRO A 943 -2.44 -37.46 29.23
N SER A 944 -1.18 -37.53 29.68
CA SER A 944 -0.68 -36.74 30.83
C SER A 944 -0.82 -35.22 30.66
N LYS A 945 -0.85 -34.68 29.45
CA LYS A 945 -1.05 -33.25 29.18
C LYS A 945 -2.49 -32.77 29.36
N ALA A 946 -3.47 -33.68 29.36
CA ALA A 946 -4.89 -33.31 29.43
C ALA A 946 -5.62 -33.91 30.63
N VAL A 947 -5.02 -34.84 31.42
CA VAL A 947 -5.69 -35.66 32.42
C VAL A 947 -6.48 -34.85 33.47
N ALA A 948 -5.90 -33.78 34.02
CA ALA A 948 -6.55 -32.92 35.02
C ALA A 948 -7.82 -32.23 34.44
N HIS A 949 -7.78 -31.79 33.21
CA HIS A 949 -8.88 -31.14 32.50
C HIS A 949 -9.98 -32.16 32.15
N VAL A 950 -9.59 -33.33 31.67
CA VAL A 950 -10.50 -34.43 31.30
C VAL A 950 -11.30 -34.92 32.52
N GLU A 951 -10.67 -35.03 33.72
CA GLU A 951 -11.36 -35.43 34.96
C GLU A 951 -12.47 -34.45 35.33
N HIS A 952 -12.26 -33.15 35.25
CA HIS A 952 -13.29 -32.16 35.51
C HIS A 952 -14.49 -32.28 34.54
N VAL A 953 -14.20 -32.44 33.24
CA VAL A 953 -15.22 -32.64 32.22
C VAL A 953 -16.04 -33.91 32.49
N LYS A 954 -15.40 -35.04 32.76
CA LYS A 954 -16.05 -36.31 33.11
C LYS A 954 -16.91 -36.22 34.38
N SER A 955 -16.42 -35.45 35.35
CA SER A 955 -17.18 -35.25 36.60
C SER A 955 -18.46 -34.47 36.35
N LEU A 956 -18.40 -33.37 35.55
CA LEU A 956 -19.61 -32.62 35.17
C LEU A 956 -20.56 -33.46 34.31
N TRP A 957 -20.00 -34.22 33.34
CA TRP A 957 -20.82 -35.11 32.52
C TRP A 957 -21.63 -36.10 33.36
N LYS A 958 -20.96 -36.75 34.37
CA LYS A 958 -21.60 -37.69 35.27
C LYS A 958 -22.75 -37.02 36.05
N ILE A 959 -22.57 -35.80 36.52
CA ILE A 959 -23.61 -35.06 37.25
C ILE A 959 -24.80 -34.72 36.34
N ILE A 960 -24.58 -34.24 35.11
CA ILE A 960 -25.65 -33.83 34.21
C ILE A 960 -26.44 -35.04 33.66
N PHE A 961 -25.73 -36.11 33.30
CA PHE A 961 -26.32 -37.24 32.61
C PHE A 961 -26.55 -38.50 33.47
N ASP A 962 -26.20 -38.50 34.78
CA ASP A 962 -26.25 -39.64 35.68
C ASP A 962 -25.59 -40.89 35.11
N HIS A 963 -24.64 -40.71 34.19
CA HIS A 963 -23.88 -41.79 33.53
C HIS A 963 -22.40 -41.38 33.42
N ALA A 964 -21.54 -42.43 33.42
CA ALA A 964 -20.13 -42.15 33.08
C ALA A 964 -20.05 -41.54 31.69
N ALA A 965 -19.07 -40.66 31.47
CA ALA A 965 -18.80 -40.11 30.15
C ALA A 965 -18.48 -41.27 29.20
N PRO A 966 -18.98 -41.24 27.96
CA PRO A 966 -18.90 -42.35 27.01
C PRO A 966 -17.46 -42.68 26.59
#